data_710e036ed1fe03750439cb11a98c0cf5
#
_entry.id   710e036ed1fe03750439cb11a98c0cf5
#
_cell.length_a   1.000
_cell.length_b   1.000
_cell.length_c   1.000
_cell.angle_alpha   90.00
_cell.angle_beta   90.00
_cell.angle_gamma   90.00
#
_symmetry.space_group_name_H-M   'P 1'
#
loop_
_entity.id
_entity.type
_entity.pdbx_description
1 polymer ?
#
loop_
_entity_poly.entity_id
_entity_poly.type
_entity_poly.pdbx_seq_one_letter_code
_entity_poly.pdbx_strand_id
1 'polypeptide(L)'
;VAGAQLLLYLGNSSEATATAVSDQFGRFEFAHLAPAGNYHLRVTHAGYASVEATGISLQAGKTRQMRITLAPRRALSNAATETNAGGVRQQVHTLPVRGQASGSLETLIPGAGASGGTFGSFPVNGSRAEFNTYIVSGTNNLDPFRGAEAIGQGGAFGAPAVLLPLDAIGEIDVQTNTGAQYGPSGAAVLTTIRSGGAHLHGSLFEYFDNDKLAANNFYNNAFGRPRPEFRNNQFGFTLGGPLPHHSHFFSSYEGQHERVGVTFASRFPTTQEIATATSLVDGTGRTVNALAPVILALYPASLGQGALSFSDIGRSDGNTLMLKLDHGEKGRNTISASYAVGADTQSFPQGHLGLGGGSRLPSYASQSHTVVQLFAVEWERALSSKMVNSARAGYSRYYETTIPGDAGFDATTIGLNTGANLARDSGLPEIDIAPGEYENLGASLSLPRGRASDVYDFSDHFEWIRGAHQWSFGGSFTLLQENAYTDTGMRGRLVFDGSQLGDQLTSDFAVASLADLLAGLPAPGVTTIARGDSQRYLRQHRWAAYVQDAWQLRPNLKLTLGLRHDDFSVPTEKYGRLSNFLPNAGLLLVGAPRLEREYQPNHGDFAPRAAFALGLGGSRQLSGGWGMYFDAPAFDELMDNSNNANSILAGPIFNPIGSSAIFTITPPAPVPFGPGIQIFGPAAPQPPFDVFAVSTRLPDPRYQNFNLAFEQQLGAQSLRIAYYGTRGTDLPVVIDINQPTPGSADPLSEQARRPFDAAFPQFRVINAVSDIAHSNYNSLQVSAQRSAANLTFRAGYTFSKSLDDASGAGGFYQGPPEDSRNLHLDYGRSEFDVRHRFTIAYAWRIPAPTRLSGWLHAVAANWQLAGITTLQTGGPLNITLPSDNSGTGEFRDRPNLVGNPHVSFNPLGPYLNPTAFAQPLPGAYGNLGRNAFSGPGLNDFDMSFVKSQHISHDWRLQLRAEFFNIWNHPNFASPSTTFGSGFPLTSTPDSFNPYFGNGSPRNIQLVAELEF
;
A
#
# COMPACT_ATOMS: atom_id res chain seq x y z
N VAL A 1 17.99 18.03 -38.22
CA VAL A 1 18.55 16.67 -38.00
C VAL A 1 18.81 16.07 -39.37
N ALA A 2 20.04 15.63 -39.65
CA ALA A 2 20.44 14.94 -40.89
C ALA A 2 19.98 13.48 -40.86
N GLY A 3 19.53 12.92 -42.00
CA GLY A 3 19.13 11.52 -42.11
C GLY A 3 17.75 11.19 -41.53
N ALA A 4 16.94 12.19 -41.18
CA ALA A 4 15.56 11.95 -40.75
C ALA A 4 14.72 11.43 -41.93
N GLN A 5 13.93 10.38 -41.70
CA GLN A 5 12.96 9.88 -42.66
C GLN A 5 11.67 10.68 -42.55
N LEU A 6 11.15 11.13 -43.70
CA LEU A 6 9.94 11.90 -43.80
C LEU A 6 8.94 11.15 -44.74
N LEU A 7 7.77 10.86 -44.18
CA LEU A 7 6.67 10.18 -44.89
C LEU A 7 5.49 11.14 -44.98
N LEU A 8 5.12 11.51 -46.19
CA LEU A 8 3.99 12.41 -46.49
C LEU A 8 2.79 11.59 -46.92
N TYR A 9 1.65 11.84 -46.33
CA TYR A 9 0.39 11.15 -46.59
C TYR A 9 -0.68 12.15 -47.03
N LEU A 10 -1.60 11.72 -47.87
CA LEU A 10 -2.75 12.51 -48.30
C LEU A 10 -4.03 11.99 -47.64
N GLY A 11 -4.71 12.84 -46.89
CA GLY A 11 -5.91 12.45 -46.15
C GLY A 11 -5.64 11.36 -45.13
N ASN A 12 -6.52 10.39 -45.01
CA ASN A 12 -6.38 9.24 -44.09
C ASN A 12 -5.72 8.01 -44.76
N SER A 13 -4.91 8.21 -45.80
CA SER A 13 -4.21 7.11 -46.48
C SER A 13 -3.23 6.42 -45.53
N SER A 14 -3.21 5.09 -45.54
CA SER A 14 -2.22 4.27 -44.85
C SER A 14 -0.89 4.14 -45.58
N GLU A 15 -0.86 4.49 -46.88
CA GLU A 15 0.34 4.48 -47.71
C GLU A 15 0.89 5.90 -47.88
N ALA A 16 2.19 6.04 -47.75
CA ALA A 16 2.85 7.33 -47.94
C ALA A 16 2.76 7.77 -49.44
N THR A 17 2.21 8.95 -49.66
CA THR A 17 2.12 9.58 -50.97
C THR A 17 3.50 9.98 -51.52
N ALA A 18 4.42 10.36 -50.65
CA ALA A 18 5.81 10.66 -50.94
C ALA A 18 6.73 10.39 -49.76
N THR A 19 7.99 10.09 -50.04
CA THR A 19 9.04 9.86 -49.03
C THR A 19 10.23 10.74 -49.29
N ALA A 20 10.88 11.26 -48.28
CA ALA A 20 12.13 12.03 -48.36
C ALA A 20 13.04 11.67 -47.18
N VAL A 21 14.34 11.97 -47.34
CA VAL A 21 15.30 11.89 -46.25
C VAL A 21 15.98 13.26 -46.14
N SER A 22 16.13 13.78 -44.97
CA SER A 22 16.78 15.08 -44.76
C SER A 22 18.30 14.99 -45.02
N ASP A 23 18.84 16.04 -45.69
CA ASP A 23 20.26 16.17 -46.03
C ASP A 23 21.15 16.42 -44.77
N GLN A 24 22.45 16.59 -44.99
CA GLN A 24 23.45 16.87 -43.97
C GLN A 24 23.17 18.17 -43.16
N PHE A 25 22.34 19.07 -43.69
CA PHE A 25 21.93 20.35 -43.05
C PHE A 25 20.53 20.24 -42.46
N GLY A 26 19.91 19.04 -42.48
CA GLY A 26 18.55 18.83 -41.99
C GLY A 26 17.45 19.36 -42.93
N ARG A 27 17.76 19.63 -44.21
CA ARG A 27 16.78 20.12 -45.19
C ARG A 27 16.14 18.93 -45.89
N PHE A 28 14.87 19.09 -46.28
CA PHE A 28 14.10 18.10 -47.06
C PHE A 28 13.22 18.81 -48.09
N GLU A 29 12.89 18.08 -49.12
CA GLU A 29 12.01 18.56 -50.19
C GLU A 29 11.13 17.41 -50.69
N PHE A 30 9.88 17.72 -50.95
CA PHE A 30 8.94 16.90 -51.70
C PHE A 30 8.55 17.67 -52.97
N ALA A 31 8.93 17.16 -54.13
CA ALA A 31 8.61 17.78 -55.40
C ALA A 31 7.37 17.14 -56.05
N HIS A 32 6.69 17.89 -56.96
CA HIS A 32 5.58 17.42 -57.76
C HIS A 32 4.36 16.85 -56.99
N LEU A 33 4.02 17.46 -55.83
CA LEU A 33 2.85 17.07 -55.06
C LEU A 33 1.57 17.67 -55.65
N ALA A 34 0.46 16.91 -55.62
CA ALA A 34 -0.83 17.40 -56.02
C ALA A 34 -1.35 18.51 -55.09
N PRO A 35 -2.03 19.55 -55.57
CA PRO A 35 -2.67 20.55 -54.68
C PRO A 35 -3.76 19.87 -53.83
N ALA A 36 -3.64 19.96 -52.52
CA ALA A 36 -4.64 19.42 -51.59
C ALA A 36 -4.51 20.12 -50.22
N GLY A 37 -5.59 20.15 -49.45
CA GLY A 37 -5.68 20.80 -48.14
C GLY A 37 -5.44 19.92 -46.91
N ASN A 38 -5.14 18.65 -47.13
CA ASN A 38 -5.17 17.68 -46.02
C ASN A 38 -3.96 16.71 -46.03
N TYR A 39 -2.78 17.22 -46.38
CA TYR A 39 -1.56 16.44 -46.20
C TYR A 39 -1.19 16.37 -44.74
N HIS A 40 -0.64 15.23 -44.29
CA HIS A 40 0.05 15.09 -43.03
C HIS A 40 1.42 14.46 -43.24
N LEU A 41 2.38 14.92 -42.47
CA LEU A 41 3.78 14.56 -42.55
C LEU A 41 4.24 13.91 -41.27
N ARG A 42 4.74 12.68 -41.38
CA ARG A 42 5.42 11.98 -40.26
C ARG A 42 6.92 12.06 -40.48
N VAL A 43 7.63 12.52 -39.45
CA VAL A 43 9.09 12.60 -39.44
C VAL A 43 9.65 11.70 -38.36
N THR A 44 10.56 10.81 -38.76
CA THR A 44 11.21 9.85 -37.82
C THR A 44 12.72 9.90 -37.98
N HIS A 45 13.43 9.79 -36.89
CA HIS A 45 14.90 9.65 -36.88
C HIS A 45 15.32 8.84 -35.63
N ALA A 46 16.34 8.00 -35.76
CA ALA A 46 16.90 7.28 -34.61
C ALA A 46 17.42 8.26 -33.56
N GLY A 47 16.97 8.13 -32.31
CA GLY A 47 17.34 9.03 -31.22
C GLY A 47 16.48 10.28 -31.07
N TYR A 48 15.41 10.44 -31.87
CA TYR A 48 14.48 11.56 -31.78
C TYR A 48 13.02 11.07 -31.70
N ALA A 49 12.17 11.80 -30.99
CA ALA A 49 10.73 11.54 -30.99
C ALA A 49 10.15 11.76 -32.40
N SER A 50 9.30 10.86 -32.86
CA SER A 50 8.60 11.05 -34.13
C SER A 50 7.64 12.25 -34.01
N VAL A 51 7.63 13.08 -35.01
CA VAL A 51 6.73 14.25 -35.09
C VAL A 51 5.74 14.04 -36.24
N GLU A 52 4.47 14.29 -35.99
CA GLU A 52 3.43 14.38 -37.01
C GLU A 52 2.96 15.83 -37.17
N ALA A 53 3.00 16.35 -38.37
CA ALA A 53 2.46 17.64 -38.73
C ALA A 53 1.22 17.41 -39.61
N THR A 54 0.05 17.82 -39.16
CA THR A 54 -1.23 17.66 -39.82
C THR A 54 -1.74 18.99 -40.43
N GLY A 55 -2.75 18.94 -41.29
CA GLY A 55 -3.38 20.13 -41.82
C GLY A 55 -2.49 20.90 -42.82
N ILE A 56 -1.58 20.22 -43.50
CA ILE A 56 -0.71 20.82 -44.52
C ILE A 56 -1.52 21.02 -45.82
N SER A 57 -1.71 22.25 -46.21
CA SER A 57 -2.39 22.62 -47.48
C SER A 57 -1.39 23.08 -48.50
N LEU A 58 -1.49 22.52 -49.72
CA LEU A 58 -0.67 22.88 -50.85
C LEU A 58 -1.55 23.48 -51.95
N GLN A 59 -1.12 24.60 -52.51
CA GLN A 59 -1.78 25.29 -53.64
C GLN A 59 -0.98 25.08 -54.92
N ALA A 60 -1.67 24.99 -56.05
CA ALA A 60 -1.06 24.83 -57.35
C ALA A 60 -0.03 25.93 -57.66
N GLY A 61 1.17 25.53 -58.05
CA GLY A 61 2.27 26.42 -58.43
C GLY A 61 2.93 27.17 -57.29
N LYS A 62 2.65 26.82 -55.99
CA LYS A 62 3.29 27.43 -54.81
C LYS A 62 4.11 26.44 -54.03
N THR A 63 5.27 26.87 -53.56
CA THR A 63 6.10 26.13 -52.59
C THR A 63 5.72 26.55 -51.18
N ARG A 64 5.43 25.56 -50.31
CA ARG A 64 5.23 25.77 -48.90
C ARG A 64 6.50 25.42 -48.14
N GLN A 65 7.07 26.40 -47.42
CA GLN A 65 8.18 26.17 -46.52
C GLN A 65 7.65 25.87 -45.12
N MET A 66 8.25 24.88 -44.45
CA MET A 66 7.93 24.55 -43.11
C MET A 66 9.19 24.10 -42.36
N ARG A 67 9.20 24.38 -41.06
CA ARG A 67 10.25 23.97 -40.14
C ARG A 67 9.67 22.94 -39.19
N ILE A 68 10.30 21.76 -39.10
CA ILE A 68 9.93 20.72 -38.16
C ILE A 68 11.07 20.51 -37.20
N THR A 69 10.78 20.65 -35.92
CA THR A 69 11.77 20.44 -34.87
C THR A 69 11.56 19.04 -34.31
N LEU A 70 12.56 18.17 -34.47
CA LEU A 70 12.60 16.90 -33.76
C LEU A 70 13.18 17.12 -32.38
N ALA A 71 12.41 16.83 -31.35
CA ALA A 71 12.96 16.72 -30.01
C ALA A 71 13.84 15.48 -29.95
N PRO A 72 15.05 15.54 -29.35
CA PRO A 72 15.77 14.31 -29.00
C PRO A 72 14.77 13.40 -28.29
N ARG A 73 14.67 12.16 -28.74
CA ARG A 73 13.94 11.18 -27.96
C ARG A 73 14.62 11.21 -26.60
N ARG A 74 13.90 11.69 -25.59
CA ARG A 74 14.35 11.44 -24.21
C ARG A 74 14.83 10.01 -24.25
N ALA A 75 16.07 9.72 -23.85
CA ALA A 75 16.53 8.35 -23.74
C ALA A 75 15.64 7.71 -22.66
N LEU A 76 14.39 7.50 -23.04
CA LEU A 76 13.46 6.73 -22.31
C LEU A 76 13.96 5.33 -22.47
N SER A 77 14.50 4.88 -21.37
CA SER A 77 14.73 3.51 -21.09
C SER A 77 15.77 2.82 -21.97
N ASN A 78 16.75 2.41 -21.30
CA ASN A 78 17.62 1.33 -21.74
C ASN A 78 16.78 0.06 -21.94
N ALA A 79 16.11 -0.04 -23.07
CA ALA A 79 15.11 -1.06 -23.42
C ALA A 79 15.58 -2.52 -23.29
N ALA A 80 16.80 -2.73 -22.86
CA ALA A 80 17.36 -4.05 -22.60
C ALA A 80 17.24 -4.49 -21.13
N THR A 81 17.27 -3.56 -20.18
CA THR A 81 17.06 -3.86 -18.75
C THR A 81 15.63 -3.61 -18.31
N GLU A 82 14.96 -2.66 -18.97
CA GLU A 82 13.63 -2.22 -18.62
C GLU A 82 12.59 -3.03 -19.37
N THR A 83 11.82 -3.79 -18.66
CA THR A 83 10.54 -4.26 -19.16
C THR A 83 9.56 -3.12 -19.01
N ASN A 84 9.60 -2.21 -20.01
CA ASN A 84 8.54 -1.24 -20.13
C ASN A 84 7.22 -1.99 -20.20
N ALA A 85 6.49 -1.95 -19.11
CA ALA A 85 5.08 -2.23 -19.15
C ALA A 85 4.35 -1.11 -19.91
N GLY A 86 4.98 -0.52 -20.92
CA GLY A 86 4.58 0.55 -21.84
C GLY A 86 3.44 1.41 -21.30
N GLY A 87 3.68 2.69 -21.18
CA GLY A 87 2.77 3.62 -20.52
C GLY A 87 1.30 3.47 -20.90
N VAL A 88 0.43 3.52 -19.95
CA VAL A 88 -1.04 3.51 -20.11
C VAL A 88 -1.52 4.89 -20.61
N ARG A 89 -0.77 5.50 -21.54
CA ARG A 89 -0.89 6.91 -21.95
C ARG A 89 -2.27 7.37 -22.42
N GLN A 90 -3.05 6.52 -23.07
CA GLN A 90 -4.32 6.96 -23.71
C GLN A 90 -5.56 6.30 -23.13
N GLN A 91 -5.41 5.37 -22.19
CA GLN A 91 -6.53 4.58 -21.70
C GLN A 91 -6.98 4.97 -20.29
N VAL A 92 -6.15 5.72 -19.55
CA VAL A 92 -6.42 6.12 -18.15
C VAL A 92 -7.80 6.74 -18.00
N HIS A 93 -8.18 7.65 -18.92
CA HIS A 93 -9.43 8.39 -18.84
C HIS A 93 -10.69 7.63 -19.33
N THR A 94 -10.57 6.44 -19.84
CA THR A 94 -11.72 5.68 -20.38
C THR A 94 -11.88 4.30 -19.75
N LEU A 95 -10.88 3.83 -19.06
CA LEU A 95 -10.98 2.58 -18.30
C LEU A 95 -11.82 2.78 -17.05
N PRO A 96 -12.66 1.81 -16.68
CA PRO A 96 -13.34 1.84 -15.39
C PRO A 96 -12.33 1.62 -14.26
N VAL A 97 -12.07 2.67 -13.47
CA VAL A 97 -11.14 2.64 -12.35
C VAL A 97 -11.91 2.90 -11.07
N ARG A 98 -11.99 1.91 -10.19
CA ARG A 98 -12.70 2.01 -8.92
C ARG A 98 -12.10 3.10 -8.04
N GLY A 99 -12.96 3.95 -7.48
CA GLY A 99 -12.57 5.03 -6.58
C GLY A 99 -11.53 5.98 -7.18
N GLN A 100 -11.35 5.98 -8.51
CA GLN A 100 -10.39 6.80 -9.24
C GLN A 100 -8.92 6.65 -8.73
N ALA A 101 -8.59 5.50 -8.14
CA ALA A 101 -7.26 5.23 -7.58
C ALA A 101 -6.28 4.76 -8.67
N SER A 102 -5.19 5.52 -8.90
CA SER A 102 -4.13 5.20 -9.88
C SER A 102 -3.51 3.82 -9.67
N GLY A 103 -3.39 3.35 -8.43
CA GLY A 103 -2.84 2.05 -8.07
C GLY A 103 -3.52 0.86 -8.76
N SER A 104 -4.81 0.97 -9.12
CA SER A 104 -5.51 -0.07 -9.90
C SER A 104 -4.92 -0.24 -11.29
N LEU A 105 -4.40 0.83 -11.91
CA LEU A 105 -3.75 0.79 -13.22
C LEU A 105 -2.33 0.24 -13.14
N GLU A 106 -1.64 0.50 -12.06
CA GLU A 106 -0.27 0.05 -11.80
C GLU A 106 -0.20 -1.48 -11.69
N THR A 107 -1.25 -2.10 -11.13
CA THR A 107 -1.34 -3.56 -11.01
C THR A 107 -1.67 -4.30 -12.31
N LEU A 108 -1.92 -3.61 -13.44
CA LEU A 108 -2.20 -4.25 -14.73
C LEU A 108 -0.96 -4.84 -15.40
N ILE A 109 0.23 -4.62 -14.88
CA ILE A 109 1.45 -5.20 -15.41
C ILE A 109 1.57 -6.70 -15.03
N PRO A 110 2.14 -7.54 -15.91
CA PRO A 110 2.51 -8.89 -15.54
C PRO A 110 3.54 -8.88 -14.40
N GLY A 111 3.39 -9.78 -13.42
CA GLY A 111 4.28 -9.87 -12.26
C GLY A 111 3.92 -8.97 -11.10
N ALA A 112 2.99 -8.02 -11.25
CA ALA A 112 2.40 -7.33 -10.12
C ALA A 112 1.49 -8.31 -9.35
N GLY A 113 1.63 -8.35 -8.04
CA GLY A 113 0.68 -9.02 -7.15
C GLY A 113 -0.66 -8.27 -7.12
N ALA A 114 -1.71 -8.91 -6.64
CA ALA A 114 -2.88 -8.17 -6.20
C ALA A 114 -2.43 -7.21 -5.08
N SER A 115 -3.05 -6.04 -4.98
CA SER A 115 -2.80 -5.17 -3.84
C SER A 115 -3.30 -5.88 -2.57
N GLY A 116 -2.49 -6.75 -2.03
CA GLY A 116 -2.65 -7.36 -0.72
C GLY A 116 -1.80 -6.60 0.28
N GLY A 117 -1.08 -5.61 -0.21
CA GLY A 117 -0.36 -4.66 0.63
C GLY A 117 -1.35 -3.71 1.28
N THR A 118 -1.16 -3.45 2.55
CA THR A 118 -1.82 -2.36 3.25
C THR A 118 -1.51 -1.07 2.50
N PHE A 119 -2.48 -0.18 2.41
CA PHE A 119 -2.29 1.18 1.91
C PHE A 119 -1.96 1.33 0.40
N GLY A 120 -2.46 0.45 -0.46
CA GLY A 120 -2.34 0.61 -1.91
C GLY A 120 -1.03 0.13 -2.53
N SER A 121 -0.01 -0.18 -1.74
CA SER A 121 1.24 -0.77 -2.23
C SER A 121 1.04 -2.18 -2.77
N PHE A 122 1.84 -2.59 -3.75
CA PHE A 122 1.74 -3.90 -4.38
C PHE A 122 3.11 -4.54 -4.59
N PRO A 123 3.24 -5.85 -4.37
CA PRO A 123 4.48 -6.58 -4.63
C PRO A 123 4.70 -6.74 -6.13
N VAL A 124 5.95 -6.70 -6.57
CA VAL A 124 6.32 -6.85 -7.99
C VAL A 124 7.41 -7.88 -8.14
N ASN A 125 7.16 -8.92 -8.96
CA ASN A 125 8.12 -9.97 -9.27
C ASN A 125 8.78 -10.58 -8.02
N GLY A 126 8.03 -10.72 -6.92
CA GLY A 126 8.51 -11.29 -5.67
C GLY A 126 9.30 -10.35 -4.77
N SER A 127 9.51 -9.10 -5.16
CA SER A 127 9.97 -8.04 -4.24
C SER A 127 8.80 -7.60 -3.36
N ARG A 128 9.07 -7.25 -2.12
CA ARG A 128 8.07 -6.74 -1.19
C ARG A 128 7.52 -5.39 -1.65
N ALA A 129 6.30 -5.06 -1.25
CA ALA A 129 5.61 -3.84 -1.68
C ALA A 129 6.30 -2.55 -1.23
N GLU A 130 6.93 -2.55 -0.07
CA GLU A 130 7.68 -1.43 0.51
C GLU A 130 8.96 -1.04 -0.26
N PHE A 131 9.40 -1.88 -1.19
CA PHE A 131 10.61 -1.64 -1.99
C PHE A 131 10.34 -1.13 -3.40
N ASN A 132 9.17 -0.56 -3.64
CA ASN A 132 8.88 0.18 -4.86
C ASN A 132 9.39 1.62 -4.78
N THR A 133 9.70 2.20 -5.93
CA THR A 133 10.01 3.63 -6.07
C THR A 133 8.82 4.33 -6.71
N TYR A 134 8.31 5.36 -6.07
CA TYR A 134 7.21 6.18 -6.59
C TYR A 134 7.73 7.59 -6.93
N ILE A 135 7.56 8.02 -8.18
CA ILE A 135 8.02 9.33 -8.66
C ILE A 135 6.87 10.05 -9.36
N VAL A 136 6.52 11.24 -8.88
CA VAL A 136 5.53 12.11 -9.50
C VAL A 136 6.19 13.37 -10.03
N SER A 137 6.11 13.58 -11.34
CA SER A 137 6.72 14.72 -12.05
C SER A 137 8.19 14.98 -11.68
N GLY A 138 8.95 13.90 -11.43
CA GLY A 138 10.38 13.96 -11.17
C GLY A 138 10.78 14.04 -9.70
N THR A 139 9.84 14.15 -8.74
CA THR A 139 10.13 14.08 -7.31
C THR A 139 9.70 12.77 -6.69
N ASN A 140 10.38 12.42 -5.61
CA ASN A 140 10.08 11.22 -4.82
C ASN A 140 8.72 11.38 -4.09
N ASN A 141 7.78 10.48 -4.39
CA ASN A 141 6.45 10.39 -3.77
C ASN A 141 6.45 9.31 -2.68
N LEU A 142 7.52 9.21 -1.91
CA LEU A 142 7.68 8.20 -0.87
C LEU A 142 7.19 8.71 0.48
N ASP A 143 6.41 7.88 1.17
CA ASP A 143 6.24 7.92 2.62
C ASP A 143 7.29 6.98 3.25
N PRO A 144 8.35 7.51 3.87
CA PRO A 144 9.44 6.70 4.39
C PRO A 144 9.05 5.89 5.64
N PHE A 145 7.93 6.24 6.28
CA PHE A 145 7.44 5.49 7.43
C PHE A 145 6.98 4.09 7.03
N ARG A 146 6.26 3.98 5.92
CA ARG A 146 5.68 2.71 5.45
C ARG A 146 6.36 2.12 4.20
N GLY A 147 7.30 2.83 3.58
CA GLY A 147 7.82 2.42 2.27
C GLY A 147 6.78 2.48 1.14
N ALA A 148 5.75 3.31 1.27
CA ALA A 148 4.62 3.41 0.34
C ALA A 148 4.61 4.76 -0.39
N GLU A 149 3.72 4.92 -1.36
CA GLU A 149 3.51 6.24 -1.99
C GLU A 149 2.87 7.22 -0.99
N ALA A 150 3.23 8.50 -1.07
CA ALA A 150 2.66 9.54 -0.21
C ALA A 150 1.28 9.99 -0.71
N ILE A 151 1.15 10.43 -1.98
CA ILE A 151 -0.15 10.62 -2.65
C ILE A 151 -0.56 9.30 -3.30
N GLY A 152 -1.78 8.85 -3.06
CA GLY A 152 -2.31 7.56 -3.52
C GLY A 152 -2.30 6.48 -2.43
N GLN A 153 -1.64 6.73 -1.31
CA GLN A 153 -1.62 5.82 -0.18
C GLN A 153 -3.02 5.69 0.44
N GLY A 154 -3.39 4.47 0.80
CA GLY A 154 -4.57 4.24 1.63
C GLY A 154 -4.44 4.97 2.97
N GLY A 155 -5.51 5.60 3.41
CA GLY A 155 -5.60 6.23 4.73
C GLY A 155 -5.60 5.22 5.87
N ALA A 156 -5.74 5.71 7.08
CA ALA A 156 -5.75 4.91 8.31
C ALA A 156 -6.74 3.73 8.29
N PHE A 157 -7.72 3.77 7.42
CA PHE A 157 -8.82 2.81 7.30
C PHE A 157 -8.82 2.05 5.96
N GLY A 158 -7.68 2.00 5.24
CA GLY A 158 -7.55 1.26 3.99
C GLY A 158 -8.21 1.91 2.76
N ALA A 159 -9.08 2.92 2.94
CA ALA A 159 -9.55 3.76 1.85
C ALA A 159 -8.49 4.81 1.49
N PRO A 160 -8.32 5.18 0.22
CA PRO A 160 -7.37 6.22 -0.15
C PRO A 160 -7.66 7.53 0.58
N ALA A 161 -6.65 8.10 1.26
CA ALA A 161 -6.80 9.36 1.99
C ALA A 161 -6.67 10.57 1.06
N VAL A 162 -5.65 10.57 0.21
CA VAL A 162 -5.43 11.64 -0.78
C VAL A 162 -5.17 10.98 -2.13
N LEU A 163 -6.07 11.23 -3.09
CA LEU A 163 -5.96 10.68 -4.44
C LEU A 163 -5.12 11.57 -5.35
N LEU A 164 -4.41 10.93 -6.26
CA LEU A 164 -3.83 11.61 -7.42
C LEU A 164 -4.92 11.67 -8.51
N PRO A 165 -5.47 12.85 -8.84
CA PRO A 165 -6.56 12.97 -9.80
C PRO A 165 -6.20 12.33 -11.15
N LEU A 166 -6.98 11.34 -11.62
CA LEU A 166 -6.70 10.67 -12.89
C LEU A 166 -6.70 11.63 -14.07
N ASP A 167 -7.57 12.64 -14.03
CA ASP A 167 -7.65 13.67 -15.07
C ASP A 167 -6.44 14.61 -15.13
N ALA A 168 -5.64 14.66 -14.05
CA ALA A 168 -4.36 15.36 -14.01
C ALA A 168 -3.19 14.53 -14.53
N ILE A 169 -3.34 13.21 -14.63
CA ILE A 169 -2.27 12.30 -15.05
C ILE A 169 -2.10 12.34 -16.56
N GLY A 170 -0.89 12.61 -17.01
CA GLY A 170 -0.50 12.49 -18.41
C GLY A 170 -0.05 11.09 -18.79
N GLU A 171 0.67 10.42 -17.91
CA GLU A 171 1.21 9.08 -18.12
C GLU A 171 1.57 8.42 -16.79
N ILE A 172 1.30 7.12 -16.68
CA ILE A 172 1.87 6.22 -15.68
C ILE A 172 2.77 5.23 -16.41
N ASP A 173 4.04 5.15 -16.03
CA ASP A 173 4.99 4.17 -16.55
C ASP A 173 5.52 3.34 -15.38
N VAL A 174 5.33 2.02 -15.44
CA VAL A 174 5.80 1.10 -14.40
C VAL A 174 6.93 0.26 -14.98
N GLN A 175 8.10 0.41 -14.41
CA GLN A 175 9.33 -0.24 -14.86
C GLN A 175 9.76 -1.29 -13.85
N THR A 176 10.08 -2.49 -14.33
CA THR A 176 10.64 -3.58 -13.53
C THR A 176 12.05 -3.92 -14.01
N ASN A 177 12.92 -4.43 -13.15
CA ASN A 177 14.34 -4.64 -13.44
C ASN A 177 15.00 -3.35 -13.96
N THR A 178 14.96 -2.33 -13.16
CA THR A 178 15.33 -0.95 -13.49
C THR A 178 16.80 -0.76 -13.79
N GLY A 179 17.15 0.27 -14.58
CA GLY A 179 18.52 0.71 -14.84
C GLY A 179 19.21 1.26 -13.59
N ALA A 180 20.54 1.54 -13.69
CA ALA A 180 21.33 2.01 -12.54
C ALA A 180 20.88 3.34 -11.94
N GLN A 181 20.04 4.09 -12.62
CA GLN A 181 19.43 5.34 -12.14
C GLN A 181 18.43 5.13 -10.98
N TYR A 182 17.83 3.95 -10.85
CA TYR A 182 16.89 3.60 -9.77
C TYR A 182 17.54 2.65 -8.77
N GLY A 183 17.33 2.89 -7.49
CA GLY A 183 17.91 2.09 -6.38
C GLY A 183 17.12 0.82 -6.08
N PRO A 184 15.88 0.91 -5.62
CA PRO A 184 15.12 -0.18 -5.05
C PRO A 184 14.86 -1.37 -5.98
N SER A 185 14.59 -2.53 -5.37
CA SER A 185 14.44 -3.83 -6.03
C SER A 185 13.08 -4.04 -6.69
N GLY A 186 12.06 -3.33 -6.23
CA GLY A 186 10.70 -3.40 -6.75
C GLY A 186 10.53 -2.72 -8.10
N ALA A 187 9.33 -2.22 -8.35
CA ALA A 187 9.06 -1.41 -9.53
C ALA A 187 9.43 0.06 -9.32
N ALA A 188 9.79 0.75 -10.41
CA ALA A 188 9.76 2.21 -10.45
C ALA A 188 8.46 2.65 -11.11
N VAL A 189 7.57 3.26 -10.34
CA VAL A 189 6.30 3.84 -10.78
C VAL A 189 6.52 5.32 -11.08
N LEU A 190 6.44 5.68 -12.36
CA LEU A 190 6.73 7.02 -12.83
C LEU A 190 5.45 7.68 -13.31
N THR A 191 4.91 8.60 -12.55
CA THR A 191 3.69 9.34 -12.90
C THR A 191 4.04 10.74 -13.36
N THR A 192 3.58 11.10 -14.54
CA THR A 192 3.77 12.43 -15.12
C THR A 192 2.46 13.20 -15.08
N ILE A 193 2.47 14.41 -14.50
CA ILE A 193 1.35 15.34 -14.53
C ILE A 193 1.24 15.99 -15.90
N ARG A 194 0.00 16.18 -16.40
CA ARG A 194 -0.29 16.87 -17.66
C ARG A 194 0.34 18.27 -17.66
N SER A 195 0.69 18.73 -18.85
CA SER A 195 1.21 20.09 -19.09
C SER A 195 0.20 20.89 -19.86
N GLY A 196 0.25 22.20 -19.74
CA GLY A 196 -0.51 23.12 -20.60
C GLY A 196 -0.11 23.00 -22.06
N GLY A 197 -1.03 23.31 -22.94
CA GLY A 197 -0.86 23.28 -24.39
C GLY A 197 -0.75 24.69 -25.02
N ALA A 198 -0.65 24.70 -26.37
CA ALA A 198 -0.63 25.96 -27.15
C ALA A 198 -1.99 26.69 -27.17
N HIS A 199 -3.07 26.01 -26.79
CA HIS A 199 -4.42 26.53 -26.70
C HIS A 199 -4.96 26.30 -25.27
N LEU A 200 -5.89 27.17 -24.86
CA LEU A 200 -6.61 26.95 -23.60
C LEU A 200 -7.45 25.69 -23.76
N HIS A 201 -7.39 24.81 -22.79
CA HIS A 201 -8.13 23.56 -22.75
C HIS A 201 -8.39 23.15 -21.31
N GLY A 202 -9.46 22.38 -21.11
CA GLY A 202 -9.79 21.92 -19.77
C GLY A 202 -10.94 20.93 -19.79
N SER A 203 -11.31 20.47 -18.60
CA SER A 203 -12.46 19.60 -18.35
C SER A 203 -13.17 20.00 -17.08
N LEU A 204 -14.47 19.73 -17.03
CA LEU A 204 -15.29 19.70 -15.82
C LEU A 204 -15.86 18.29 -15.72
N PHE A 205 -15.77 17.66 -14.55
CA PHE A 205 -16.21 16.28 -14.40
C PHE A 205 -16.93 16.04 -13.08
N GLU A 206 -17.82 15.04 -13.10
CA GLU A 206 -18.52 14.47 -11.95
C GLU A 206 -18.60 12.96 -12.11
N TYR A 207 -18.16 12.23 -11.09
CA TYR A 207 -18.33 10.78 -10.92
C TYR A 207 -19.35 10.57 -9.80
N PHE A 208 -20.46 9.97 -10.13
CA PHE A 208 -21.57 9.73 -9.22
C PHE A 208 -21.76 8.25 -8.97
N ASP A 209 -21.65 7.83 -7.73
CA ASP A 209 -21.87 6.47 -7.27
C ASP A 209 -22.86 6.44 -6.10
N ASN A 210 -23.78 5.48 -6.13
CA ASN A 210 -24.84 5.38 -5.14
C ASN A 210 -25.28 3.92 -4.94
N ASP A 211 -25.56 3.54 -3.69
CA ASP A 211 -26.05 2.19 -3.35
C ASP A 211 -27.29 1.78 -4.14
N LYS A 212 -28.15 2.71 -4.54
CA LYS A 212 -29.34 2.40 -5.36
C LYS A 212 -29.00 1.84 -6.73
N LEU A 213 -27.80 2.09 -7.22
CA LEU A 213 -27.26 1.56 -8.48
C LEU A 213 -26.42 0.30 -8.27
N ALA A 214 -26.20 -0.12 -7.03
CA ALA A 214 -25.39 -1.27 -6.66
C ALA A 214 -26.23 -2.52 -6.35
N ALA A 215 -25.67 -3.70 -6.55
CA ALA A 215 -26.19 -4.95 -6.05
C ALA A 215 -25.90 -5.11 -4.55
N ASN A 216 -26.67 -5.94 -3.87
CA ASN A 216 -26.35 -6.36 -2.51
C ASN A 216 -25.32 -7.49 -2.54
N ASN A 217 -24.53 -7.66 -1.47
CA ASN A 217 -23.54 -8.74 -1.39
C ASN A 217 -24.21 -10.11 -1.17
N PHE A 218 -23.42 -11.16 -1.42
CA PHE A 218 -23.90 -12.55 -1.32
C PHE A 218 -24.50 -12.88 0.06
N TYR A 219 -23.81 -12.54 1.16
CA TYR A 219 -24.25 -12.91 2.50
C TYR A 219 -25.46 -12.09 2.95
N ASN A 220 -25.52 -10.80 2.63
CA ASN A 220 -26.70 -10.01 2.91
C ASN A 220 -27.94 -10.60 2.21
N ASN A 221 -27.79 -11.03 0.94
CA ASN A 221 -28.87 -11.70 0.24
C ASN A 221 -29.24 -13.05 0.88
N ALA A 222 -28.24 -13.86 1.23
CA ALA A 222 -28.46 -15.18 1.84
C ALA A 222 -29.18 -15.08 3.20
N PHE A 223 -28.91 -14.03 3.96
CA PHE A 223 -29.48 -13.83 5.29
C PHE A 223 -30.63 -12.80 5.32
N GLY A 224 -31.11 -12.36 4.16
CA GLY A 224 -32.22 -11.40 4.06
C GLY A 224 -31.89 -10.01 4.63
N ARG A 225 -30.64 -9.62 4.67
CA ARG A 225 -30.20 -8.31 5.18
C ARG A 225 -30.30 -7.25 4.10
N PRO A 226 -30.62 -6.00 4.46
CA PRO A 226 -30.64 -4.90 3.51
C PRO A 226 -29.23 -4.60 2.98
N ARG A 227 -29.19 -3.97 1.81
CA ARG A 227 -27.96 -3.43 1.22
C ARG A 227 -27.47 -2.25 2.08
N PRO A 228 -26.15 -2.17 2.37
CA PRO A 228 -25.54 -1.02 3.06
C PRO A 228 -25.72 0.27 2.26
N GLU A 229 -25.87 1.40 2.95
CA GLU A 229 -25.81 2.70 2.30
C GLU A 229 -24.42 2.97 1.73
N PHE A 230 -24.37 3.50 0.51
CA PHE A 230 -23.14 3.94 -0.13
C PHE A 230 -23.41 5.14 -1.01
N ARG A 231 -22.61 6.19 -0.86
CA ARG A 231 -22.64 7.37 -1.71
C ARG A 231 -21.21 7.86 -1.89
N ASN A 232 -20.80 8.02 -3.13
CA ASN A 232 -19.54 8.66 -3.46
C ASN A 232 -19.74 9.66 -4.61
N ASN A 233 -19.33 10.89 -4.38
CA ASN A 233 -19.30 11.95 -5.37
C ASN A 233 -17.86 12.43 -5.49
N GLN A 234 -17.30 12.32 -6.71
CA GLN A 234 -16.00 12.90 -7.05
C GLN A 234 -16.21 13.91 -8.16
N PHE A 235 -15.80 15.14 -7.95
CA PHE A 235 -16.03 16.23 -8.87
C PHE A 235 -14.81 17.14 -8.98
N GLY A 236 -14.65 17.76 -10.13
CA GLY A 236 -13.47 18.59 -10.29
C GLY A 236 -13.37 19.27 -11.64
N PHE A 237 -12.21 19.84 -11.86
CA PHE A 237 -11.86 20.44 -13.13
C PHE A 237 -10.38 20.30 -13.45
N THR A 238 -10.07 20.39 -14.76
CA THR A 238 -8.72 20.64 -15.24
C THR A 238 -8.72 21.91 -16.10
N LEU A 239 -7.59 22.64 -16.09
CA LEU A 239 -7.40 23.81 -16.91
C LEU A 239 -5.93 23.93 -17.28
N GLY A 240 -5.62 24.04 -18.56
CA GLY A 240 -4.28 24.20 -19.08
C GLY A 240 -4.22 25.11 -20.28
N GLY A 241 -3.10 25.80 -20.47
CA GLY A 241 -2.96 26.71 -21.58
C GLY A 241 -1.60 27.40 -21.67
N PRO A 242 -1.44 28.27 -22.67
CA PRO A 242 -0.20 29.03 -22.86
C PRO A 242 -0.12 30.22 -21.90
N LEU A 243 1.10 30.53 -21.53
CA LEU A 243 1.51 31.78 -20.88
C LEU A 243 2.52 32.53 -21.78
N PRO A 244 2.78 33.82 -21.58
CA PRO A 244 3.83 34.52 -22.29
C PRO A 244 5.20 33.87 -22.17
N HIS A 245 6.10 34.18 -23.11
CA HIS A 245 7.52 33.78 -23.08
C HIS A 245 7.77 32.25 -23.07
N HIS A 246 7.09 31.51 -23.97
CA HIS A 246 7.21 30.03 -24.10
C HIS A 246 6.92 29.27 -22.81
N SER A 247 5.98 29.78 -22.04
CA SER A 247 5.52 29.15 -20.80
C SER A 247 4.14 28.55 -20.99
N HIS A 248 3.84 27.51 -20.17
CA HIS A 248 2.54 26.86 -20.15
C HIS A 248 2.17 26.59 -18.69
N PHE A 249 0.89 26.60 -18.40
CA PHE A 249 0.37 26.22 -17.09
C PHE A 249 -0.62 25.06 -17.21
N PHE A 250 -0.72 24.31 -16.15
CA PHE A 250 -1.77 23.32 -15.95
C PHE A 250 -2.22 23.37 -14.48
N SER A 251 -3.52 23.23 -14.25
CA SER A 251 -4.11 23.13 -12.92
C SER A 251 -5.19 22.04 -12.91
N SER A 252 -5.36 21.38 -11.80
CA SER A 252 -6.43 20.41 -11.56
C SER A 252 -6.89 20.51 -10.12
N TYR A 253 -8.20 20.42 -9.92
CA TYR A 253 -8.82 20.26 -8.61
C TYR A 253 -9.76 19.09 -8.64
N GLU A 254 -9.74 18.27 -7.58
CA GLU A 254 -10.69 17.20 -7.33
C GLU A 254 -11.16 17.22 -5.89
N GLY A 255 -12.47 17.15 -5.69
CA GLY A 255 -13.11 16.93 -4.40
C GLY A 255 -13.80 15.58 -4.36
N GLN A 256 -13.73 14.89 -3.22
CA GLN A 256 -14.40 13.62 -2.98
C GLN A 256 -15.20 13.67 -1.69
N HIS A 257 -16.46 13.22 -1.76
CA HIS A 257 -17.33 13.05 -0.61
C HIS A 257 -17.89 11.64 -0.60
N GLU A 258 -17.41 10.83 0.36
CA GLU A 258 -17.82 9.43 0.48
C GLU A 258 -18.55 9.17 1.80
N ARG A 259 -19.59 8.37 1.74
CA ARG A 259 -20.40 7.90 2.89
C ARG A 259 -20.64 6.41 2.74
N VAL A 260 -20.25 5.63 3.75
CA VAL A 260 -20.37 4.17 3.78
C VAL A 260 -21.12 3.76 5.02
N GLY A 261 -22.32 3.20 4.86
CA GLY A 261 -23.08 2.63 5.96
C GLY A 261 -22.46 1.31 6.43
N VAL A 262 -22.17 1.21 7.71
CA VAL A 262 -21.66 0.01 8.37
C VAL A 262 -22.67 -0.43 9.42
N THR A 263 -23.10 -1.68 9.35
CA THR A 263 -24.05 -2.24 10.33
C THR A 263 -23.34 -3.28 11.18
N PHE A 264 -23.45 -3.14 12.48
CA PHE A 264 -22.89 -4.05 13.47
C PHE A 264 -24.02 -4.78 14.21
N ALA A 265 -23.75 -6.02 14.58
CA ALA A 265 -24.49 -6.73 15.59
C ALA A 265 -23.59 -6.89 16.81
N SER A 266 -24.01 -6.35 17.93
CA SER A 266 -23.26 -6.39 19.18
C SER A 266 -24.12 -6.92 20.32
N ARG A 267 -23.50 -7.67 21.22
CA ARG A 267 -24.14 -8.15 22.44
C ARG A 267 -23.74 -7.26 23.62
N PHE A 268 -24.68 -6.98 24.50
CA PHE A 268 -24.48 -6.19 25.71
C PHE A 268 -24.92 -7.00 26.94
N PRO A 269 -24.35 -6.70 28.11
CA PRO A 269 -24.82 -7.32 29.37
C PRO A 269 -26.32 -7.08 29.59
N THR A 270 -27.06 -8.13 29.86
CA THR A 270 -28.48 -8.03 30.22
C THR A 270 -28.66 -7.73 31.70
N THR A 271 -29.80 -7.13 32.06
CA THR A 271 -30.13 -6.89 33.46
C THR A 271 -30.13 -8.20 34.28
N GLN A 272 -30.54 -9.30 33.67
CA GLN A 272 -30.58 -10.63 34.32
C GLN A 272 -29.15 -11.15 34.57
N GLU A 273 -28.25 -11.01 33.62
CA GLU A 273 -26.84 -11.44 33.79
C GLU A 273 -26.15 -10.62 34.85
N ILE A 274 -26.35 -9.28 34.83
CA ILE A 274 -25.81 -8.39 35.86
C ILE A 274 -26.35 -8.76 37.25
N ALA A 275 -27.66 -9.01 37.37
CA ALA A 275 -28.26 -9.39 38.69
C ALA A 275 -27.74 -10.74 39.16
N THR A 276 -27.55 -11.70 38.25
CA THR A 276 -26.96 -13.01 38.59
C THR A 276 -25.53 -12.85 39.07
N ALA A 277 -24.69 -12.15 38.32
CA ALA A 277 -23.30 -11.90 38.72
C ALA A 277 -23.21 -11.13 40.07
N THR A 278 -24.08 -10.14 40.30
CA THR A 278 -24.16 -9.41 41.58
C THR A 278 -24.47 -10.36 42.76
N SER A 279 -25.46 -11.22 42.58
CA SER A 279 -25.81 -12.19 43.61
C SER A 279 -24.69 -13.19 43.91
N LEU A 280 -23.91 -13.57 42.87
CA LEU A 280 -22.74 -14.44 43.07
C LEU A 280 -21.63 -13.74 43.82
N VAL A 281 -21.32 -12.47 43.50
CA VAL A 281 -20.32 -11.66 44.25
C VAL A 281 -20.72 -11.46 45.70
N ASP A 282 -21.99 -11.06 45.96
CA ASP A 282 -22.52 -10.86 47.33
C ASP A 282 -22.45 -12.15 48.13
N GLY A 283 -22.68 -13.31 47.49
CA GLY A 283 -22.56 -14.61 48.13
C GLY A 283 -21.14 -14.95 48.61
N THR A 284 -20.11 -14.29 48.11
CA THR A 284 -18.74 -14.40 48.60
C THR A 284 -18.43 -13.52 49.80
N GLY A 285 -19.35 -12.66 50.22
CA GLY A 285 -19.15 -11.63 51.24
C GLY A 285 -18.40 -10.39 50.77
N ARG A 286 -18.14 -10.27 49.47
CA ARG A 286 -17.57 -9.07 48.82
C ARG A 286 -18.67 -8.07 48.52
N THR A 287 -18.32 -6.79 48.57
CA THR A 287 -19.21 -5.71 48.12
C THR A 287 -18.94 -5.39 46.66
N VAL A 288 -19.99 -5.06 45.90
CA VAL A 288 -19.86 -4.58 44.53
C VAL A 288 -18.97 -3.35 44.46
N ASN A 289 -18.01 -3.35 43.59
CA ASN A 289 -17.09 -2.23 43.35
C ASN A 289 -17.88 -0.99 42.84
N ALA A 290 -17.59 0.18 43.41
CA ALA A 290 -18.32 1.41 43.12
C ALA A 290 -18.19 1.89 41.64
N LEU A 291 -17.12 1.54 40.95
CA LEU A 291 -16.94 1.87 39.54
C LEU A 291 -17.67 0.92 38.60
N ALA A 292 -17.99 -0.30 38.98
CA ALA A 292 -18.64 -1.27 38.08
C ALA A 292 -19.99 -0.77 37.56
N PRO A 293 -20.94 -0.24 38.37
CA PRO A 293 -22.16 0.36 37.86
C PRO A 293 -21.92 1.55 36.92
N VAL A 294 -20.88 2.36 37.18
CA VAL A 294 -20.52 3.51 36.35
C VAL A 294 -20.04 3.03 34.98
N ILE A 295 -19.19 2.00 34.94
CA ILE A 295 -18.73 1.39 33.70
C ILE A 295 -19.90 0.78 32.90
N LEU A 296 -20.77 0.03 33.58
CA LEU A 296 -21.96 -0.58 32.94
C LEU A 296 -22.94 0.48 32.41
N ALA A 297 -23.02 1.66 33.01
CA ALA A 297 -23.83 2.77 32.52
C ALA A 297 -23.30 3.43 31.23
N LEU A 298 -22.08 3.13 30.82
CA LEU A 298 -21.51 3.59 29.51
C LEU A 298 -22.10 2.83 28.32
N TYR A 299 -22.70 1.67 28.52
CA TYR A 299 -23.43 0.97 27.49
C TYR A 299 -24.75 1.70 27.16
N PRO A 300 -25.28 1.57 25.92
CA PRO A 300 -26.57 2.16 25.55
C PRO A 300 -27.69 1.73 26.50
N ALA A 301 -28.63 2.63 26.80
CA ALA A 301 -29.70 2.43 27.76
C ALA A 301 -30.69 1.27 27.42
N SER A 302 -30.49 0.60 26.27
CA SER A 302 -31.30 -0.56 25.84
C SER A 302 -30.81 -1.90 26.43
N LEU A 303 -30.12 -1.89 27.54
CA LEU A 303 -29.54 -3.04 28.25
C LEU A 303 -30.48 -4.19 28.62
N GLY A 304 -31.73 -4.20 28.21
CA GLY A 304 -32.65 -5.33 28.50
C GLY A 304 -32.72 -6.40 27.38
N GLN A 305 -32.12 -6.18 26.21
CA GLN A 305 -32.34 -6.97 25.01
C GLN A 305 -31.15 -7.89 24.58
N GLY A 306 -30.01 -7.80 25.23
CA GLY A 306 -28.85 -8.64 24.99
C GLY A 306 -28.11 -8.34 23.68
N ALA A 307 -28.74 -8.59 22.54
CA ALA A 307 -28.16 -8.32 21.23
C ALA A 307 -28.88 -7.19 20.51
N LEU A 308 -28.13 -6.23 19.98
CA LEU A 308 -28.63 -5.10 19.19
C LEU A 308 -27.87 -4.99 17.89
N SER A 309 -28.62 -4.62 16.83
CA SER A 309 -28.03 -4.14 15.59
C SER A 309 -28.10 -2.63 15.56
N PHE A 310 -27.00 -1.98 15.27
CA PHE A 310 -26.93 -0.55 15.05
C PHE A 310 -26.09 -0.24 13.80
N SER A 311 -26.35 0.90 13.21
CA SER A 311 -25.66 1.33 11.99
C SER A 311 -24.95 2.66 12.26
N ASP A 312 -23.78 2.80 11.72
CA ASP A 312 -23.02 4.05 11.69
C ASP A 312 -22.56 4.34 10.26
N ILE A 313 -22.18 5.58 10.00
CA ILE A 313 -21.76 6.04 8.67
C ILE A 313 -20.29 6.42 8.72
N GLY A 314 -19.46 5.62 8.07
CA GLY A 314 -18.10 5.99 7.74
C GLY A 314 -18.08 7.15 6.73
N ARG A 315 -17.19 8.11 6.92
CA ARG A 315 -17.07 9.31 6.10
C ARG A 315 -15.64 9.50 5.63
N SER A 316 -15.48 9.91 4.37
CA SER A 316 -14.22 10.42 3.83
C SER A 316 -14.53 11.68 3.02
N ASP A 317 -13.88 12.78 3.35
CA ASP A 317 -14.04 14.09 2.71
C ASP A 317 -12.66 14.60 2.30
N GLY A 318 -12.31 14.38 1.01
CA GLY A 318 -11.02 14.66 0.43
C GLY A 318 -11.03 15.80 -0.58
N ASN A 319 -9.93 16.54 -0.67
CA ASN A 319 -9.71 17.57 -1.67
C ASN A 319 -8.25 17.54 -2.14
N THR A 320 -8.02 17.59 -3.45
CA THR A 320 -6.67 17.64 -4.03
C THR A 320 -6.58 18.75 -5.06
N LEU A 321 -5.55 19.58 -4.94
CA LEU A 321 -5.18 20.63 -5.90
C LEU A 321 -3.81 20.31 -6.49
N MET A 322 -3.69 20.41 -7.81
CA MET A 322 -2.41 20.27 -8.52
C MET A 322 -2.17 21.47 -9.42
N LEU A 323 -0.94 21.95 -9.43
CA LEU A 323 -0.47 23.05 -10.27
C LEU A 323 0.82 22.64 -10.95
N LYS A 324 0.99 23.01 -12.22
CA LYS A 324 2.24 22.83 -12.96
C LYS A 324 2.52 24.02 -13.86
N LEU A 325 3.78 24.42 -13.89
CA LEU A 325 4.31 25.46 -14.75
C LEU A 325 5.50 24.92 -15.53
N ASP A 326 5.45 25.05 -16.84
CA ASP A 326 6.54 24.68 -17.74
C ASP A 326 7.03 25.96 -18.45
N HIS A 327 8.37 26.16 -18.47
CA HIS A 327 9.01 27.29 -19.12
C HIS A 327 10.16 26.82 -20.03
N GLY A 328 10.27 27.39 -21.19
CA GLY A 328 11.40 27.18 -22.11
C GLY A 328 11.06 26.41 -23.39
N GLU A 329 12.08 26.23 -24.25
CA GLU A 329 11.96 25.49 -25.49
C GLU A 329 12.22 23.99 -25.24
N LYS A 330 11.21 23.17 -25.43
CA LYS A 330 11.31 21.71 -25.29
C LYS A 330 12.46 21.15 -26.14
N GLY A 331 13.36 20.41 -25.47
CA GLY A 331 14.55 19.83 -26.12
C GLY A 331 15.77 20.78 -26.19
N ARG A 332 15.73 21.97 -25.58
CA ARG A 332 16.89 22.85 -25.46
C ARG A 332 17.18 23.24 -24.02
N ASN A 333 16.22 23.85 -23.37
CA ASN A 333 16.32 24.30 -22.00
C ASN A 333 14.89 24.44 -21.47
N THR A 334 14.50 23.57 -20.55
CA THR A 334 13.17 23.57 -19.94
C THR A 334 13.29 23.56 -18.42
N ILE A 335 12.44 24.32 -17.78
CA ILE A 335 12.22 24.28 -16.34
C ILE A 335 10.75 23.91 -16.14
N SER A 336 10.50 22.86 -15.41
CA SER A 336 9.16 22.45 -14.98
C SER A 336 9.06 22.55 -13.47
N ALA A 337 8.03 23.21 -12.98
CA ALA A 337 7.72 23.24 -11.54
C ALA A 337 6.31 22.71 -11.33
N SER A 338 6.13 21.83 -10.37
CA SER A 338 4.81 21.30 -10.00
C SER A 338 4.61 21.35 -8.49
N TYR A 339 3.37 21.58 -8.08
CA TYR A 339 2.93 21.52 -6.70
C TYR A 339 1.62 20.76 -6.62
N ALA A 340 1.54 19.81 -5.70
CA ALA A 340 0.33 19.09 -5.37
C ALA A 340 0.09 19.19 -3.86
N VAL A 341 -1.14 19.43 -3.48
CA VAL A 341 -1.59 19.38 -2.09
C VAL A 341 -2.95 18.71 -2.01
N GLY A 342 -3.07 17.74 -1.13
CA GLY A 342 -4.34 17.11 -0.82
C GLY A 342 -4.55 17.01 0.68
N ALA A 343 -5.81 17.09 1.09
CA ALA A 343 -6.23 16.90 2.46
C ALA A 343 -7.48 16.04 2.50
N ASP A 344 -7.54 15.12 3.45
CA ASP A 344 -8.70 14.26 3.69
C ASP A 344 -8.99 14.14 5.19
N THR A 345 -10.27 14.03 5.52
CA THR A 345 -10.74 13.73 6.86
C THR A 345 -11.64 12.51 6.81
N GLN A 346 -11.22 11.45 7.50
CA GLN A 346 -11.93 10.19 7.60
C GLN A 346 -12.51 10.02 9.01
N SER A 347 -13.72 9.48 9.11
CA SER A 347 -14.34 9.11 10.37
C SER A 347 -15.02 7.76 10.23
N PHE A 348 -14.64 6.81 11.08
CA PHE A 348 -15.13 5.44 10.99
C PHE A 348 -15.33 4.79 12.36
N PRO A 349 -16.34 3.90 12.47
CA PRO A 349 -16.50 3.06 13.65
C PRO A 349 -15.29 2.16 13.87
N GLN A 350 -14.85 2.04 15.08
CA GLN A 350 -13.73 1.15 15.46
C GLN A 350 -14.15 -0.33 15.45
N GLY A 351 -13.20 -1.23 15.54
CA GLY A 351 -13.42 -2.68 15.53
C GLY A 351 -13.73 -3.29 14.16
N HIS A 352 -14.03 -2.49 13.14
CA HIS A 352 -14.31 -2.98 11.79
C HIS A 352 -13.06 -3.08 10.90
N LEU A 353 -11.98 -2.37 11.22
CA LEU A 353 -10.88 -2.10 10.31
C LEU A 353 -9.52 -2.69 10.71
N GLY A 354 -9.51 -3.70 11.54
CA GLY A 354 -8.24 -4.33 11.91
C GLY A 354 -7.28 -3.45 12.72
N LEU A 355 -7.77 -2.34 13.33
CA LEU A 355 -6.98 -1.57 14.28
C LEU A 355 -6.79 -2.29 15.63
N GLY A 356 -7.22 -3.54 15.72
CA GLY A 356 -7.00 -4.39 16.88
C GLY A 356 -7.74 -3.90 18.13
N GLY A 357 -9.05 -4.15 18.24
CA GLY A 357 -9.82 -3.83 19.44
C GLY A 357 -10.56 -2.50 19.37
N GLY A 358 -11.08 -2.07 20.51
CA GLY A 358 -11.93 -0.88 20.65
C GLY A 358 -13.41 -1.12 20.34
N SER A 359 -14.24 -0.20 20.82
CA SER A 359 -15.68 -0.27 20.69
C SER A 359 -16.15 0.11 19.27
N ARG A 360 -17.16 -0.59 18.78
CA ARG A 360 -17.88 -0.25 17.54
C ARG A 360 -19.00 0.76 17.74
N LEU A 361 -19.24 1.17 18.99
CA LEU A 361 -20.24 2.18 19.30
C LEU A 361 -19.85 3.54 18.66
N PRO A 362 -20.82 4.30 18.10
CA PRO A 362 -20.56 5.55 17.40
C PRO A 362 -19.79 6.60 18.20
N SER A 363 -19.96 6.61 19.53
CA SER A 363 -19.25 7.52 20.45
C SER A 363 -17.74 7.33 20.47
N TYR A 364 -17.25 6.18 20.00
CA TYR A 364 -15.82 5.86 19.97
C TYR A 364 -15.26 5.78 18.53
N ALA A 365 -16.05 6.22 17.53
CA ALA A 365 -15.61 6.28 16.14
C ALA A 365 -14.32 7.08 16.02
N SER A 366 -13.29 6.48 15.42
CA SER A 366 -12.02 7.18 15.23
C SER A 366 -12.07 8.18 14.08
N GLN A 367 -11.26 9.23 14.21
CA GLN A 367 -11.09 10.26 13.18
C GLN A 367 -9.65 10.29 12.73
N SER A 368 -9.44 10.29 11.42
CA SER A 368 -8.14 10.46 10.80
C SER A 368 -8.13 11.72 9.95
N HIS A 369 -7.09 12.53 10.12
CA HIS A 369 -6.83 13.69 9.28
C HIS A 369 -5.50 13.51 8.58
N THR A 370 -5.52 13.52 7.24
CA THR A 370 -4.33 13.32 6.40
C THR A 370 -4.12 14.53 5.50
N VAL A 371 -2.88 15.01 5.42
CA VAL A 371 -2.46 16.07 4.49
C VAL A 371 -1.20 15.62 3.77
N VAL A 372 -1.22 15.64 2.44
CA VAL A 372 -0.05 15.33 1.61
C VAL A 372 0.32 16.53 0.75
N GLN A 373 1.60 16.83 0.66
CA GLN A 373 2.15 17.88 -0.19
C GLN A 373 3.31 17.33 -1.01
N LEU A 374 3.35 17.67 -2.29
CA LEU A 374 4.48 17.40 -3.19
C LEU A 374 4.87 18.68 -3.90
N PHE A 375 6.15 18.99 -3.91
CA PHE A 375 6.73 20.07 -4.69
C PHE A 375 7.90 19.50 -5.50
N ALA A 376 7.95 19.78 -6.80
CA ALA A 376 9.01 19.35 -7.70
C ALA A 376 9.46 20.48 -8.60
N VAL A 377 10.77 20.56 -8.81
CA VAL A 377 11.37 21.38 -9.86
C VAL A 377 12.32 20.49 -10.66
N GLU A 378 12.15 20.49 -11.97
CA GLU A 378 13.06 19.81 -12.90
C GLU A 378 13.62 20.84 -13.89
N TRP A 379 14.93 20.82 -14.03
CA TRP A 379 15.64 21.60 -15.03
C TRP A 379 16.32 20.66 -16.02
N GLU A 380 15.84 20.61 -17.26
CA GLU A 380 16.45 19.83 -18.34
C GLU A 380 17.15 20.75 -19.32
N ARG A 381 18.40 20.46 -19.65
CA ARG A 381 19.21 21.22 -20.59
C ARG A 381 19.93 20.32 -21.59
N ALA A 382 19.64 20.49 -22.87
CA ALA A 382 20.47 19.96 -23.92
C ALA A 382 21.73 20.84 -24.10
N LEU A 383 22.85 20.36 -23.63
CA LEU A 383 24.15 21.03 -23.77
C LEU A 383 24.67 20.94 -25.21
N SER A 384 24.31 19.86 -25.91
CA SER A 384 24.57 19.63 -27.32
C SER A 384 23.58 18.60 -27.88
N SER A 385 23.66 18.26 -29.17
CA SER A 385 22.87 17.15 -29.74
C SER A 385 23.25 15.77 -29.18
N LYS A 386 24.28 15.69 -28.37
CA LYS A 386 24.81 14.43 -27.78
C LYS A 386 24.89 14.44 -26.26
N MET A 387 24.55 15.56 -25.63
CA MET A 387 24.68 15.74 -24.19
C MET A 387 23.42 16.39 -23.63
N VAL A 388 22.80 15.75 -22.65
CA VAL A 388 21.63 16.25 -21.92
C VAL A 388 21.93 16.14 -20.43
N ASN A 389 21.58 17.16 -19.68
CA ASN A 389 21.58 17.13 -18.22
C ASN A 389 20.17 17.40 -17.70
N SER A 390 19.80 16.70 -16.64
CA SER A 390 18.51 16.84 -15.95
C SER A 390 18.76 16.90 -14.46
N ALA A 391 18.61 18.10 -13.88
CA ALA A 391 18.72 18.32 -12.43
C ALA A 391 17.31 18.44 -11.83
N ARG A 392 17.11 17.88 -10.64
CA ARG A 392 15.83 17.83 -9.95
C ARG A 392 15.98 18.19 -8.49
N ALA A 393 14.97 18.88 -7.96
CA ALA A 393 14.81 19.15 -6.54
C ALA A 393 13.36 18.92 -6.17
N GLY A 394 13.12 18.17 -5.12
CA GLY A 394 11.79 17.78 -4.68
C GLY A 394 11.60 17.90 -3.17
N TYR A 395 10.36 18.08 -2.77
CA TYR A 395 9.89 18.01 -1.40
C TYR A 395 8.58 17.24 -1.36
N SER A 396 8.50 16.27 -0.47
CA SER A 396 7.29 15.52 -0.17
C SER A 396 7.00 15.57 1.31
N ARG A 397 5.75 15.77 1.69
CA ARG A 397 5.28 15.69 3.08
C ARG A 397 4.04 14.82 3.15
N TYR A 398 4.06 13.86 4.07
CA TYR A 398 2.88 13.10 4.49
C TYR A 398 2.62 13.40 5.97
N TYR A 399 1.46 13.92 6.28
CA TYR A 399 1.01 14.19 7.64
C TYR A 399 -0.26 13.41 7.92
N GLU A 400 -0.31 12.68 9.03
CA GLU A 400 -1.48 11.92 9.46
C GLU A 400 -1.62 12.01 10.98
N THR A 401 -2.86 12.19 11.44
CA THR A 401 -3.23 11.98 12.83
C THR A 401 -4.48 11.13 12.89
N THR A 402 -4.49 10.13 13.78
CA THR A 402 -5.68 9.33 14.06
C THR A 402 -5.96 9.40 15.54
N ILE A 403 -7.12 9.95 15.87
CA ILE A 403 -7.58 10.17 17.25
C ILE A 403 -8.89 9.42 17.51
N PRO A 404 -9.15 8.97 18.73
CA PRO A 404 -10.41 8.37 19.13
C PRO A 404 -11.53 9.41 19.19
N GLY A 405 -12.79 8.97 18.98
CA GLY A 405 -13.97 9.86 19.02
C GLY A 405 -14.25 10.45 20.41
N ASP A 406 -13.79 9.80 21.45
CA ASP A 406 -13.88 10.26 22.84
C ASP A 406 -12.66 11.10 23.31
N ALA A 407 -11.79 11.52 22.39
CA ALA A 407 -10.68 12.40 22.72
C ALA A 407 -11.17 13.69 23.40
N GLY A 408 -10.49 14.07 24.48
CA GLY A 408 -10.88 15.19 25.32
C GLY A 408 -11.80 14.82 26.50
N PHE A 409 -12.34 13.58 26.54
CA PHE A 409 -13.03 13.10 27.72
C PHE A 409 -12.04 12.81 28.87
N ASP A 410 -12.29 13.33 30.03
CA ASP A 410 -11.48 13.04 31.24
C ASP A 410 -12.12 11.89 32.01
N ALA A 411 -11.53 10.70 31.88
CA ALA A 411 -12.01 9.48 32.56
C ALA A 411 -11.94 9.57 34.09
N THR A 412 -11.15 10.49 34.66
CA THR A 412 -11.11 10.71 36.12
C THR A 412 -12.39 11.32 36.67
N THR A 413 -13.17 11.99 35.81
CA THR A 413 -14.48 12.57 36.20
C THR A 413 -15.51 11.51 36.60
N ILE A 414 -15.37 10.30 36.09
CA ILE A 414 -16.20 9.14 36.46
C ILE A 414 -15.49 8.24 37.48
N GLY A 415 -14.37 8.67 38.01
CA GLY A 415 -13.58 7.92 38.99
C GLY A 415 -12.58 6.92 38.43
N LEU A 416 -12.46 6.83 37.11
CA LEU A 416 -11.53 5.90 36.42
C LEU A 416 -10.23 6.62 36.08
N ASN A 417 -9.21 6.41 36.91
CA ASN A 417 -7.88 7.00 36.72
C ASN A 417 -6.85 5.94 36.33
N THR A 418 -6.50 5.85 35.05
CA THR A 418 -5.44 4.98 34.57
C THR A 418 -4.06 5.65 34.56
N GLY A 419 -3.98 6.94 34.93
CA GLY A 419 -2.75 7.73 34.98
C GLY A 419 -2.25 8.21 33.62
N ALA A 420 -3.08 8.20 32.60
CA ALA A 420 -2.80 8.91 31.35
C ALA A 420 -2.66 10.42 31.67
N ASN A 421 -1.56 11.03 31.26
CA ASN A 421 -1.20 12.40 31.65
C ASN A 421 -0.92 13.33 30.46
N LEU A 422 -0.86 12.81 29.24
CA LEU A 422 -0.74 13.63 28.03
C LEU A 422 -2.15 13.99 27.53
N ALA A 423 -2.35 15.23 27.12
CA ALA A 423 -3.66 15.68 26.62
C ALA A 423 -4.16 14.86 25.42
N ARG A 424 -3.25 14.35 24.59
CA ARG A 424 -3.60 13.49 23.45
C ARG A 424 -4.10 12.10 23.87
N ASP A 425 -3.74 11.63 25.08
CA ASP A 425 -4.15 10.33 25.64
C ASP A 425 -5.46 10.42 26.43
N SER A 426 -6.18 11.53 26.36
CA SER A 426 -7.51 11.67 26.96
C SER A 426 -8.52 10.70 26.32
N GLY A 427 -9.56 10.34 27.04
CA GLY A 427 -10.58 9.37 26.64
C GLY A 427 -10.65 8.19 27.63
N LEU A 428 -11.57 7.27 27.36
CA LEU A 428 -11.68 6.04 28.14
C LEU A 428 -10.55 5.06 27.78
N PRO A 429 -10.06 4.27 28.76
CA PRO A 429 -9.32 3.06 28.43
C PRO A 429 -10.19 2.11 27.60
N GLU A 430 -9.59 1.20 26.87
CA GLU A 430 -10.31 0.07 26.29
C GLU A 430 -10.78 -0.85 27.45
N ILE A 431 -12.09 -1.10 27.54
CA ILE A 431 -12.66 -1.97 28.56
C ILE A 431 -13.33 -3.14 27.88
N ASP A 432 -12.81 -4.33 28.12
CA ASP A 432 -13.21 -5.58 27.49
C ASP A 432 -13.79 -6.52 28.56
N ILE A 433 -15.12 -6.68 28.55
CA ILE A 433 -15.85 -7.54 29.48
C ILE A 433 -16.32 -8.76 28.71
N ALA A 434 -15.95 -9.95 29.15
CA ALA A 434 -16.19 -11.21 28.44
C ALA A 434 -15.70 -11.14 26.98
N PRO A 435 -14.40 -11.14 26.75
CA PRO A 435 -13.80 -10.98 25.43
C PRO A 435 -14.45 -11.84 24.34
N GLY A 436 -14.93 -11.19 23.26
CA GLY A 436 -15.64 -11.87 22.16
C GLY A 436 -17.13 -12.09 22.38
N GLU A 437 -17.67 -11.87 23.60
CA GLU A 437 -19.08 -12.00 23.90
C GLU A 437 -19.77 -10.63 23.96
N TYR A 438 -19.27 -9.70 24.74
CA TYR A 438 -19.83 -8.36 24.82
C TYR A 438 -19.09 -7.35 23.96
N GLU A 439 -19.77 -6.28 23.58
CA GLU A 439 -19.17 -5.12 22.93
C GLU A 439 -18.21 -4.42 23.87
N ASN A 440 -17.02 -4.07 23.40
CA ASN A 440 -16.04 -3.32 24.14
C ASN A 440 -16.52 -1.88 24.43
N LEU A 441 -15.97 -1.25 25.44
CA LEU A 441 -16.08 0.18 25.72
C LEU A 441 -14.72 0.84 25.49
N GLY A 442 -14.74 2.13 25.17
CA GLY A 442 -13.52 2.88 24.88
C GLY A 442 -12.95 2.61 23.48
N ALA A 443 -12.01 3.42 23.09
CA ALA A 443 -11.37 3.30 21.79
C ALA A 443 -10.20 2.29 21.81
N SER A 444 -9.78 1.85 20.62
CA SER A 444 -8.69 0.88 20.44
C SER A 444 -7.42 1.26 21.21
N LEU A 445 -6.76 0.23 21.72
CA LEU A 445 -5.47 0.31 22.41
C LEU A 445 -4.38 0.98 21.55
N SER A 446 -4.47 0.90 20.21
CA SER A 446 -3.49 1.44 19.25
C SER A 446 -3.63 2.94 19.00
N LEU A 447 -4.54 3.65 19.66
CA LEU A 447 -4.81 5.07 19.51
C LEU A 447 -4.51 5.85 20.80
N PRO A 448 -4.16 7.15 20.68
CA PRO A 448 -3.95 7.94 19.46
C PRO A 448 -2.60 7.67 18.79
N ARG A 449 -2.52 8.01 17.51
CA ARG A 449 -1.26 7.98 16.76
C ARG A 449 -1.19 9.15 15.78
N GLY A 450 0.02 9.54 15.41
CA GLY A 450 0.23 10.58 14.42
C GLY A 450 1.65 10.65 13.93
N ARG A 451 1.83 11.18 12.72
CA ARG A 451 3.14 11.29 12.08
C ARG A 451 3.21 12.46 11.10
N ALA A 452 4.42 12.91 10.88
CA ALA A 452 4.77 13.84 9.82
C ALA A 452 6.10 13.38 9.21
N SER A 453 6.02 12.87 7.99
CA SER A 453 7.15 12.40 7.20
C SER A 453 7.52 13.46 6.17
N ASP A 454 8.72 14.01 6.23
CA ASP A 454 9.24 14.99 5.29
C ASP A 454 10.40 14.39 4.49
N VAL A 455 10.34 14.49 3.17
CA VAL A 455 11.37 14.00 2.23
C VAL A 455 11.87 15.16 1.39
N TYR A 456 13.16 15.45 1.45
CA TYR A 456 13.85 16.39 0.58
C TYR A 456 14.73 15.60 -0.38
N ASP A 457 14.48 15.71 -1.67
CA ASP A 457 15.13 14.91 -2.71
C ASP A 457 15.84 15.79 -3.72
N PHE A 458 17.11 15.48 -4.00
CA PHE A 458 17.92 16.15 -4.99
C PHE A 458 18.58 15.12 -5.88
N SER A 459 18.47 15.26 -7.20
CA SER A 459 19.11 14.34 -8.12
C SER A 459 19.61 15.05 -9.37
N ASP A 460 20.69 14.51 -9.93
CA ASP A 460 21.23 14.95 -11.21
C ASP A 460 21.50 13.73 -12.11
N HIS A 461 21.12 13.85 -13.36
CA HIS A 461 21.27 12.83 -14.38
C HIS A 461 21.88 13.46 -15.64
N PHE A 462 23.00 12.90 -16.06
CA PHE A 462 23.71 13.33 -17.24
C PHE A 462 23.80 12.21 -18.27
N GLU A 463 23.43 12.50 -19.50
CA GLU A 463 23.56 11.60 -20.65
C GLU A 463 24.58 12.10 -21.65
N TRP A 464 25.38 11.19 -22.19
CA TRP A 464 26.39 11.48 -23.19
C TRP A 464 26.47 10.39 -24.25
N ILE A 465 26.20 10.74 -25.50
CA ILE A 465 26.30 9.85 -26.65
C ILE A 465 27.65 10.03 -27.31
N ARG A 466 28.48 8.97 -27.36
CA ARG A 466 29.79 8.97 -28.01
C ARG A 466 29.95 7.71 -28.88
N GLY A 467 29.84 7.86 -30.21
CA GLY A 467 29.93 6.73 -31.14
C GLY A 467 28.82 5.72 -30.90
N ALA A 468 29.20 4.49 -30.57
CA ALA A 468 28.29 3.39 -30.27
C ALA A 468 27.88 3.31 -28.79
N HIS A 469 28.37 4.22 -27.95
CA HIS A 469 28.14 4.25 -26.51
C HIS A 469 27.19 5.37 -26.13
N GLN A 470 26.24 5.07 -25.27
CA GLN A 470 25.38 6.02 -24.59
C GLN A 470 25.64 5.88 -23.08
N TRP A 471 26.42 6.81 -22.58
CA TRP A 471 26.75 6.90 -21.17
C TRP A 471 25.66 7.62 -20.39
N SER A 472 25.30 7.09 -19.24
CA SER A 472 24.45 7.75 -18.27
C SER A 472 25.15 7.73 -16.92
N PHE A 473 25.24 8.85 -16.25
CA PHE A 473 25.79 8.95 -14.90
C PHE A 473 25.08 10.04 -14.12
N GLY A 474 25.06 9.85 -12.82
CA GLY A 474 24.33 10.77 -11.95
C GLY A 474 24.45 10.36 -10.50
N GLY A 475 23.68 11.04 -9.70
CA GLY A 475 23.58 10.78 -8.27
C GLY A 475 22.31 11.35 -7.68
N SER A 476 22.02 10.95 -6.47
CA SER A 476 20.91 11.48 -5.68
C SER A 476 21.31 11.65 -4.22
N PHE A 477 20.69 12.62 -3.57
CA PHE A 477 20.77 12.83 -2.13
C PHE A 477 19.36 13.06 -1.60
N THR A 478 18.95 12.26 -0.61
CA THR A 478 17.64 12.33 0.02
C THR A 478 17.80 12.52 1.51
N LEU A 479 17.15 13.54 2.07
CA LEU A 479 17.03 13.75 3.51
C LEU A 479 15.62 13.36 3.96
N LEU A 480 15.55 12.42 4.89
CA LEU A 480 14.31 11.92 5.48
C LEU A 480 14.16 12.44 6.91
N GLN A 481 12.99 12.96 7.22
CA GLN A 481 12.62 13.38 8.56
C GLN A 481 11.29 12.73 8.93
N GLU A 482 11.26 11.99 10.01
CA GLU A 482 10.07 11.36 10.56
C GLU A 482 9.81 11.88 11.97
N ASN A 483 8.62 12.45 12.18
CA ASN A 483 8.18 12.89 13.48
C ASN A 483 6.90 12.12 13.81
N ALA A 484 6.99 11.06 14.60
CA ALA A 484 5.89 10.15 14.82
C ALA A 484 5.68 9.84 16.30
N TYR A 485 4.43 9.52 16.66
CA TYR A 485 4.06 8.93 17.92
C TYR A 485 3.01 7.84 17.71
N THR A 486 3.06 6.81 18.55
CA THR A 486 2.06 5.76 18.63
C THR A 486 1.86 5.41 20.09
N ASP A 487 0.82 5.96 20.70
CA ASP A 487 0.58 5.86 22.13
C ASP A 487 -0.18 4.57 22.50
N THR A 488 0.32 3.44 21.99
CA THR A 488 -0.27 2.12 22.24
C THR A 488 -0.36 1.84 23.74
N GLY A 489 -1.58 1.65 24.23
CA GLY A 489 -1.85 1.31 25.63
C GLY A 489 -1.68 2.45 26.63
N MET A 490 -1.39 3.68 26.21
CA MET A 490 -1.21 4.80 27.14
C MET A 490 -2.49 5.14 27.92
N ARG A 491 -3.66 4.91 27.34
CA ARG A 491 -4.95 5.03 28.04
C ARG A 491 -5.27 3.81 28.90
N GLY A 492 -4.61 2.70 28.67
CA GLY A 492 -4.82 1.42 29.34
C GLY A 492 -5.86 0.54 28.64
N ARG A 493 -5.78 -0.74 28.96
CA ARG A 493 -6.80 -1.76 28.63
C ARG A 493 -7.14 -2.54 29.89
N LEU A 494 -8.42 -2.61 30.20
CA LEU A 494 -8.95 -3.36 31.34
C LEU A 494 -9.73 -4.55 30.78
N VAL A 495 -9.33 -5.77 31.10
CA VAL A 495 -9.98 -7.01 30.67
C VAL A 495 -10.60 -7.71 31.86
N PHE A 496 -11.83 -8.17 31.70
CA PHE A 496 -12.54 -8.96 32.70
C PHE A 496 -13.00 -10.25 32.00
N ASP A 497 -12.34 -11.38 32.29
CA ASP A 497 -12.52 -12.64 31.58
C ASP A 497 -12.99 -13.81 32.50
N GLY A 498 -13.37 -13.50 33.72
CA GLY A 498 -13.84 -14.47 34.70
C GLY A 498 -12.70 -15.16 35.50
N SER A 499 -11.46 -15.04 35.07
CA SER A 499 -10.32 -15.82 35.59
C SER A 499 -9.95 -15.52 37.05
N GLN A 500 -10.40 -14.40 37.60
CA GLN A 500 -10.02 -13.98 38.97
C GLN A 500 -10.96 -14.55 40.02
N LEU A 501 -12.24 -14.40 39.86
CA LEU A 501 -13.27 -14.83 40.81
C LEU A 501 -14.40 -15.58 40.11
N GLY A 502 -14.79 -15.14 38.94
CA GLY A 502 -15.99 -15.58 38.27
C GLY A 502 -16.01 -17.07 37.94
N ASP A 503 -14.94 -17.65 37.42
CA ASP A 503 -14.80 -19.07 37.08
C ASP A 503 -14.94 -20.01 38.29
N GLN A 504 -14.71 -19.47 39.50
CA GLN A 504 -14.94 -20.20 40.75
C GLN A 504 -16.43 -20.23 41.13
N LEU A 505 -17.22 -19.30 40.59
CA LEU A 505 -18.62 -19.08 40.96
C LEU A 505 -19.59 -19.68 39.93
N THR A 506 -19.23 -19.67 38.68
CA THR A 506 -20.07 -20.13 37.57
C THR A 506 -19.24 -20.56 36.37
N SER A 507 -19.77 -21.49 35.57
CA SER A 507 -19.20 -21.89 34.26
C SER A 507 -19.74 -21.03 33.10
N ASP A 508 -20.64 -20.11 33.36
CA ASP A 508 -21.12 -19.15 32.34
C ASP A 508 -20.09 -18.05 32.22
N PHE A 509 -19.37 -18.05 31.10
CA PHE A 509 -18.26 -17.12 30.83
C PHE A 509 -18.65 -15.64 30.89
N ALA A 510 -19.81 -15.31 30.35
CA ALA A 510 -20.29 -13.93 30.36
C ALA A 510 -20.62 -13.45 31.78
N VAL A 511 -21.27 -14.30 32.58
CA VAL A 511 -21.60 -14.00 34.00
C VAL A 511 -20.35 -14.02 34.86
N ALA A 512 -19.42 -14.94 34.62
CA ALA A 512 -18.13 -14.98 35.31
C ALA A 512 -17.34 -13.69 35.12
N SER A 513 -17.25 -13.22 33.87
CA SER A 513 -16.57 -11.97 33.52
C SER A 513 -17.23 -10.73 34.16
N LEU A 514 -18.56 -10.72 34.23
CA LEU A 514 -19.30 -9.69 34.97
C LEU A 514 -19.04 -9.73 36.46
N ALA A 515 -18.89 -10.94 37.06
CA ALA A 515 -18.53 -11.07 38.46
C ALA A 515 -17.15 -10.47 38.76
N ASP A 516 -16.17 -10.69 37.89
CA ASP A 516 -14.84 -10.07 37.98
C ASP A 516 -14.92 -8.54 37.91
N LEU A 517 -15.71 -7.99 36.96
CA LEU A 517 -15.94 -6.55 36.88
C LEU A 517 -16.59 -6.01 38.18
N LEU A 518 -17.66 -6.68 38.65
CA LEU A 518 -18.38 -6.26 39.83
C LEU A 518 -17.51 -6.36 41.10
N ALA A 519 -16.58 -7.29 41.17
CA ALA A 519 -15.60 -7.39 42.19
C ALA A 519 -14.42 -6.41 42.02
N GLY A 520 -14.28 -5.75 40.91
CA GLY A 520 -13.19 -4.84 40.59
C GLY A 520 -11.85 -5.51 40.29
N LEU A 521 -11.86 -6.74 39.75
CA LEU A 521 -10.71 -7.62 39.54
C LEU A 521 -10.40 -7.83 38.07
N PRO A 522 -9.66 -6.95 37.40
CA PRO A 522 -9.27 -7.15 36.01
C PRO A 522 -8.29 -8.32 35.86
N ALA A 523 -8.39 -8.99 34.69
CA ALA A 523 -7.66 -10.22 34.41
C ALA A 523 -6.14 -10.00 34.35
N PRO A 524 -5.34 -10.92 34.92
CA PRO A 524 -3.90 -10.86 34.86
C PRO A 524 -3.36 -11.23 33.48
N GLY A 525 -2.16 -10.73 33.16
CA GLY A 525 -1.45 -11.06 31.91
C GLY A 525 -2.00 -10.40 30.62
N VAL A 526 -3.27 -9.94 30.64
CA VAL A 526 -3.95 -9.31 29.48
C VAL A 526 -4.40 -7.87 29.76
N THR A 527 -4.71 -7.52 31.02
CA THR A 527 -4.92 -6.12 31.42
C THR A 527 -3.58 -5.40 31.40
N THR A 528 -3.52 -4.28 30.67
CA THR A 528 -2.25 -3.59 30.40
C THR A 528 -2.38 -2.08 30.46
N ILE A 529 -1.34 -1.40 30.87
CA ILE A 529 -1.20 0.05 30.86
C ILE A 529 0.22 0.38 30.40
N ALA A 530 0.35 1.27 29.41
CA ALA A 530 1.65 1.80 29.02
C ALA A 530 1.89 3.18 29.64
N ARG A 531 3.14 3.56 29.78
CA ARG A 531 3.58 4.85 30.31
C ARG A 531 4.71 5.42 29.47
N GLY A 532 4.82 6.73 29.44
CA GLY A 532 5.89 7.43 28.76
C GLY A 532 5.41 8.38 27.69
N ASP A 533 6.30 8.69 26.76
CA ASP A 533 6.04 9.52 25.57
C ASP A 533 6.65 8.84 24.36
N SER A 534 5.81 8.31 23.49
CA SER A 534 6.24 7.60 22.27
C SER A 534 6.75 8.51 21.16
N GLN A 535 6.65 9.85 21.33
CA GLN A 535 7.06 10.81 20.31
C GLN A 535 8.54 10.70 19.98
N ARG A 536 8.86 10.48 18.71
CA ARG A 536 10.22 10.38 18.17
C ARG A 536 10.41 11.32 16.99
N TYR A 537 11.66 11.75 16.78
CA TYR A 537 12.06 12.67 15.71
C TYR A 537 13.25 12.06 14.97
N LEU A 538 12.99 11.10 14.09
CA LEU A 538 14.02 10.39 13.34
C LEU A 538 14.54 11.20 12.17
N ARG A 539 15.83 11.06 11.89
CA ARG A 539 16.54 11.71 10.78
C ARG A 539 17.45 10.72 10.10
N GLN A 540 17.31 10.59 8.80
CA GLN A 540 18.16 9.74 7.96
C GLN A 540 18.53 10.50 6.69
N HIS A 541 19.73 10.27 6.18
CA HIS A 541 20.11 10.69 4.83
C HIS A 541 20.52 9.48 4.00
N ARG A 542 20.20 9.55 2.73
CA ARG A 542 20.54 8.53 1.73
C ARG A 542 21.22 9.23 0.57
N TRP A 543 22.32 8.65 0.07
CA TRP A 543 22.91 9.14 -1.16
C TRP A 543 23.25 7.98 -2.09
N ALA A 544 23.30 8.27 -3.38
CA ALA A 544 23.65 7.30 -4.38
C ALA A 544 24.41 7.94 -5.52
N ALA A 545 25.29 7.16 -6.14
CA ALA A 545 25.97 7.50 -7.38
C ALA A 545 25.94 6.33 -8.34
N TYR A 546 25.82 6.62 -9.64
CA TYR A 546 25.82 5.55 -10.64
C TYR A 546 26.47 5.95 -11.94
N VAL A 547 26.92 4.93 -12.67
CA VAL A 547 27.37 4.99 -14.06
C VAL A 547 26.80 3.83 -14.84
N GLN A 548 26.36 4.09 -16.07
CA GLN A 548 25.85 3.06 -16.96
C GLN A 548 26.25 3.36 -18.41
N ASP A 549 26.62 2.32 -19.16
CA ASP A 549 26.90 2.39 -20.59
C ASP A 549 25.93 1.50 -21.36
N ALA A 550 25.21 2.06 -22.28
CA ALA A 550 24.40 1.34 -23.25
C ALA A 550 25.16 1.29 -24.58
N TRP A 551 25.85 0.18 -24.80
CA TRP A 551 26.78 -0.03 -25.89
C TRP A 551 26.12 -0.77 -27.07
N GLN A 552 26.00 -0.10 -28.20
CA GLN A 552 25.57 -0.74 -29.46
C GLN A 552 26.74 -1.55 -30.06
N LEU A 553 26.96 -2.78 -29.54
CA LEU A 553 28.08 -3.64 -29.91
C LEU A 553 28.03 -4.06 -31.39
N ARG A 554 26.81 -4.30 -31.89
CA ARG A 554 26.52 -4.57 -33.31
C ARG A 554 25.18 -3.91 -33.68
N PRO A 555 24.85 -3.70 -34.96
CA PRO A 555 23.56 -3.11 -35.34
C PRO A 555 22.33 -3.81 -34.76
N ASN A 556 22.44 -5.10 -34.44
CA ASN A 556 21.38 -5.91 -33.86
C ASN A 556 21.65 -6.35 -32.40
N LEU A 557 22.75 -5.91 -31.78
CA LEU A 557 23.08 -6.30 -30.39
C LEU A 557 23.46 -5.07 -29.57
N LYS A 558 22.65 -4.76 -28.55
CA LYS A 558 22.89 -3.76 -27.52
C LYS A 558 23.24 -4.47 -26.22
N LEU A 559 24.30 -4.03 -25.56
CA LEU A 559 24.65 -4.39 -24.19
C LEU A 559 24.46 -3.19 -23.30
N THR A 560 23.96 -3.40 -22.09
CA THR A 560 23.89 -2.36 -21.05
C THR A 560 24.59 -2.86 -19.81
N LEU A 561 25.57 -2.09 -19.35
CA LEU A 561 26.35 -2.38 -18.15
C LEU A 561 26.27 -1.18 -17.21
N GLY A 562 25.90 -1.41 -15.99
CA GLY A 562 25.73 -0.37 -14.98
C GLY A 562 26.34 -0.77 -13.64
N LEU A 563 26.76 0.23 -12.89
CA LEU A 563 27.13 0.11 -11.49
C LEU A 563 26.50 1.27 -10.74
N ARG A 564 25.86 0.94 -9.63
CA ARG A 564 25.34 1.90 -8.68
C ARG A 564 25.94 1.63 -7.30
N HIS A 565 26.14 2.67 -6.54
CA HIS A 565 26.46 2.59 -5.12
C HIS A 565 25.40 3.34 -4.35
N ASP A 566 24.80 2.70 -3.36
CA ASP A 566 23.85 3.27 -2.42
C ASP A 566 24.49 3.34 -1.04
N ASP A 567 24.17 4.38 -0.26
CA ASP A 567 24.62 4.52 1.13
C ASP A 567 23.44 5.06 1.96
N PHE A 568 23.03 4.28 2.95
CA PHE A 568 21.94 4.59 3.85
C PHE A 568 22.50 4.86 5.24
N SER A 569 22.37 6.10 5.74
CA SER A 569 22.84 6.39 7.10
C SER A 569 21.94 5.68 8.13
N VAL A 570 22.52 5.28 9.24
CA VAL A 570 21.74 4.82 10.40
C VAL A 570 20.83 5.96 10.86
N PRO A 571 19.52 5.73 11.08
CA PRO A 571 18.63 6.74 11.61
C PRO A 571 19.11 7.28 12.95
N THR A 572 18.97 8.56 13.17
CA THR A 572 19.27 9.23 14.44
C THR A 572 18.03 9.91 14.98
N GLU A 573 17.86 9.87 16.31
CA GLU A 573 16.77 10.56 16.99
C GLU A 573 17.27 11.89 17.57
N LYS A 574 16.56 12.97 17.24
CA LYS A 574 16.98 14.37 17.50
C LYS A 574 17.28 14.67 18.98
N TYR A 575 16.58 14.00 19.90
CA TYR A 575 16.68 14.24 21.34
C TYR A 575 17.30 13.07 22.11
N GLY A 576 17.86 12.07 21.40
CA GLY A 576 18.50 10.90 22.02
C GLY A 576 17.53 9.97 22.74
N ARG A 577 16.31 9.82 22.25
CA ARG A 577 15.23 9.06 22.87
C ARG A 577 15.10 7.63 22.39
N LEU A 578 16.02 7.12 21.57
CA LEU A 578 16.05 5.71 21.19
C LEU A 578 16.77 4.88 22.23
N SER A 579 16.31 3.65 22.37
CA SER A 579 16.99 2.63 23.18
C SER A 579 17.07 1.33 22.40
N ASN A 580 18.04 0.50 22.73
CA ASN A 580 18.19 -0.82 22.13
C ASN A 580 18.62 -1.83 23.19
N PHE A 581 18.24 -3.10 23.01
CA PHE A 581 18.64 -4.17 23.92
C PHE A 581 19.93 -4.83 23.44
N LEU A 582 20.87 -4.96 24.36
CA LEU A 582 22.10 -5.72 24.15
C LEU A 582 22.11 -6.97 25.06
N PRO A 583 22.36 -8.19 24.52
CA PRO A 583 22.34 -9.44 25.29
C PRO A 583 23.24 -9.47 26.53
N ASN A 584 24.31 -8.66 26.53
CA ASN A 584 25.31 -8.60 27.61
C ASN A 584 25.24 -7.31 28.44
N ALA A 585 24.25 -6.45 28.24
CA ALA A 585 24.14 -5.18 28.94
C ALA A 585 22.71 -4.76 29.27
N GLY A 586 21.70 -5.46 28.73
CA GLY A 586 20.30 -5.11 28.86
C GLY A 586 19.91 -3.95 27.97
N LEU A 587 18.85 -3.24 28.34
CA LEU A 587 18.32 -2.09 27.59
C LEU A 587 19.20 -0.86 27.86
N LEU A 588 19.71 -0.23 26.80
CA LEU A 588 20.54 0.97 26.85
C LEU A 588 19.98 2.06 25.94
N LEU A 589 20.20 3.31 26.33
CA LEU A 589 19.95 4.44 25.43
C LEU A 589 21.01 4.48 24.32
N VAL A 590 20.57 4.79 23.10
CA VAL A 590 21.48 5.08 21.98
C VAL A 590 22.30 6.34 22.32
N GLY A 591 23.60 6.28 22.09
CA GLY A 591 24.58 7.29 22.54
C GLY A 591 25.31 6.93 23.83
N ALA A 592 24.92 5.86 24.51
CA ALA A 592 25.66 5.33 25.66
C ALA A 592 27.02 4.71 25.22
N PRO A 593 28.03 4.65 26.11
CA PRO A 593 29.39 4.18 25.74
C PRO A 593 29.49 2.79 25.10
N ARG A 594 28.49 1.93 25.31
CA ARG A 594 28.41 0.57 24.73
C ARG A 594 27.44 0.48 23.55
N LEU A 595 26.74 1.57 23.22
CA LEU A 595 25.72 1.66 22.18
C LEU A 595 25.72 3.06 21.56
N GLU A 596 26.77 3.40 20.82
CA GLU A 596 26.90 4.73 20.19
C GLU A 596 25.83 4.99 19.13
N ARG A 597 25.41 3.96 18.43
CA ARG A 597 24.38 3.97 17.38
C ARG A 597 23.46 2.77 17.54
N GLU A 598 22.29 2.83 16.97
CA GLU A 598 21.32 1.76 17.02
C GLU A 598 21.85 0.46 16.41
N TYR A 599 22.50 0.58 15.22
CA TYR A 599 23.20 -0.50 14.54
C TYR A 599 24.45 0.04 13.79
N GLN A 600 25.26 -0.86 13.27
CA GLN A 600 26.48 -0.48 12.54
C GLN A 600 26.11 -0.07 11.11
N PRO A 601 26.66 1.06 10.59
CA PRO A 601 26.42 1.48 9.22
C PRO A 601 27.02 0.50 8.22
N ASN A 602 26.36 0.33 7.08
CA ASN A 602 26.88 -0.38 5.93
C ASN A 602 27.24 0.63 4.83
N HIS A 603 28.42 0.49 4.22
CA HIS A 603 28.90 1.34 3.11
C HIS A 603 29.31 0.50 1.89
N GLY A 604 28.89 -0.77 1.86
CA GLY A 604 29.33 -1.77 0.87
C GLY A 604 28.36 -2.02 -0.28
N ASP A 605 27.32 -1.21 -0.46
CA ASP A 605 26.21 -1.51 -1.33
C ASP A 605 26.47 -1.14 -2.80
N PHE A 606 27.33 -1.94 -3.40
CA PHE A 606 27.59 -1.87 -4.84
C PHE A 606 26.65 -2.77 -5.63
N ALA A 607 25.81 -2.18 -6.48
CA ALA A 607 24.75 -2.80 -7.24
C ALA A 607 25.08 -2.90 -8.74
N PRO A 608 25.83 -3.92 -9.18
CA PRO A 608 26.10 -4.15 -10.60
C PRO A 608 24.85 -4.60 -11.33
N ARG A 609 24.72 -4.15 -12.60
CA ARG A 609 23.61 -4.49 -13.50
C ARG A 609 24.15 -4.76 -14.90
N ALA A 610 23.64 -5.80 -15.55
CA ALA A 610 24.01 -6.17 -16.89
C ALA A 610 22.79 -6.63 -17.67
N ALA A 611 22.67 -6.19 -18.91
CA ALA A 611 21.56 -6.60 -19.79
C ALA A 611 21.97 -6.61 -21.25
N PHE A 612 21.21 -7.33 -22.07
CA PHE A 612 21.36 -7.36 -23.52
C PHE A 612 20.03 -7.28 -24.23
N ALA A 613 20.05 -6.75 -25.46
CA ALA A 613 18.96 -6.84 -26.42
C ALA A 613 19.50 -7.25 -27.78
N LEU A 614 19.01 -8.39 -28.30
CA LEU A 614 19.43 -8.99 -29.55
C LEU A 614 18.27 -9.02 -30.53
N GLY A 615 18.36 -8.26 -31.62
CA GLY A 615 17.46 -8.34 -32.76
C GLY A 615 17.72 -9.60 -33.59
N LEU A 616 16.73 -10.46 -33.70
CA LEU A 616 16.82 -11.74 -34.41
C LEU A 616 16.32 -11.62 -35.89
N GLY A 617 15.99 -10.42 -36.34
CA GLY A 617 15.36 -10.16 -37.66
C GLY A 617 13.86 -10.42 -37.66
N GLY A 618 13.15 -9.93 -38.72
CA GLY A 618 11.69 -10.13 -38.82
C GLY A 618 10.88 -9.56 -37.65
N SER A 619 11.30 -8.45 -37.04
CA SER A 619 10.64 -7.82 -35.86
C SER A 619 10.64 -8.70 -34.64
N ARG A 620 11.66 -9.53 -34.45
CA ARG A 620 11.88 -10.38 -33.27
C ARG A 620 13.03 -9.85 -32.45
N GLN A 621 12.87 -9.90 -31.14
CA GLN A 621 13.91 -9.52 -30.19
C GLN A 621 14.02 -10.55 -29.06
N LEU A 622 15.26 -10.90 -28.71
CA LEU A 622 15.59 -11.59 -27.48
C LEU A 622 16.27 -10.61 -26.55
N SER A 623 15.80 -10.49 -25.33
CA SER A 623 16.41 -9.61 -24.32
C SER A 623 16.51 -10.33 -22.99
N GLY A 624 17.47 -9.93 -22.18
CA GLY A 624 17.66 -10.47 -20.85
C GLY A 624 18.56 -9.60 -20.01
N GLY A 625 18.46 -9.75 -18.70
CA GLY A 625 19.26 -8.98 -17.77
C GLY A 625 19.38 -9.65 -16.40
N TRP A 626 20.36 -9.18 -15.67
CA TRP A 626 20.59 -9.45 -14.27
C TRP A 626 21.00 -8.16 -13.56
N GLY A 627 20.49 -7.96 -12.34
CA GLY A 627 20.86 -6.81 -11.52
C GLY A 627 20.80 -7.14 -10.04
N MET A 628 21.68 -6.48 -9.30
CA MET A 628 21.67 -6.44 -7.85
C MET A 628 21.09 -5.11 -7.38
N TYR A 629 20.33 -5.16 -6.28
CA TYR A 629 19.62 -4.02 -5.72
C TYR A 629 19.70 -4.06 -4.21
N PHE A 630 19.82 -2.91 -3.58
CA PHE A 630 19.80 -2.74 -2.14
C PHE A 630 18.63 -1.83 -1.77
N ASP A 631 18.01 -2.14 -0.64
CA ASP A 631 16.87 -1.41 -0.10
C ASP A 631 17.18 -0.99 1.34
N ALA A 632 16.45 0.00 1.85
CA ALA A 632 16.56 0.41 3.24
C ALA A 632 15.27 0.06 3.98
N PRO A 633 15.34 -0.42 5.23
CA PRO A 633 14.15 -0.64 6.06
C PRO A 633 13.27 0.61 6.15
N ALA A 634 11.97 0.42 6.21
CA ALA A 634 11.02 1.50 6.46
C ALA A 634 11.10 1.94 7.94
N PHE A 635 10.69 3.17 8.25
CA PHE A 635 10.80 3.64 9.64
C PHE A 635 9.85 2.92 10.59
N ASP A 636 8.70 2.42 10.14
CA ASP A 636 7.78 1.67 11.00
C ASP A 636 8.41 0.34 11.48
N GLU A 637 9.28 -0.28 10.70
CA GLU A 637 10.04 -1.47 11.10
C GLU A 637 11.00 -1.19 12.26
N LEU A 638 11.52 0.04 12.35
CA LEU A 638 12.48 0.47 13.37
C LEU A 638 11.80 1.19 14.54
N MET A 639 10.59 1.73 14.35
CA MET A 639 9.91 2.59 15.33
C MET A 639 9.29 1.83 16.51
N ASP A 640 9.12 0.51 16.42
CA ASP A 640 8.59 -0.27 17.55
C ASP A 640 9.46 -0.13 18.81
N ASN A 641 10.75 0.14 18.66
CA ASN A 641 11.64 0.46 19.78
C ASN A 641 11.35 1.84 20.42
N SER A 642 10.52 2.68 19.80
CA SER A 642 10.03 3.91 20.41
C SER A 642 9.12 3.66 21.61
N ASN A 643 8.51 2.47 21.68
CA ASN A 643 7.73 2.02 22.81
C ASN A 643 8.60 1.49 23.95
N ASN A 644 9.88 1.24 23.70
CA ASN A 644 10.84 1.07 24.78
C ASN A 644 10.91 2.34 25.58
N ALA A 645 10.98 2.19 26.87
CA ALA A 645 11.20 3.35 27.72
C ALA A 645 12.43 4.13 27.28
N ASN A 646 12.25 5.38 27.03
CA ASN A 646 13.30 6.32 27.35
C ASN A 646 13.34 6.49 28.88
N SER A 647 14.29 7.21 29.41
CA SER A 647 14.59 7.41 30.83
C SER A 647 13.40 7.64 31.79
N ILE A 648 12.16 7.63 31.31
CA ILE A 648 10.97 7.94 32.08
C ILE A 648 9.93 6.83 32.05
N LEU A 649 10.04 5.80 31.12
CA LEU A 649 9.11 4.66 31.09
C LEU A 649 8.68 4.22 29.71
N ALA A 650 8.65 3.11 29.50
CA ALA A 650 8.09 1.90 29.97
C ALA A 650 7.21 1.30 28.89
N GLY A 651 7.35 0.26 28.41
CA GLY A 651 6.44 -0.58 27.65
C GLY A 651 5.17 -0.92 28.45
N PRO A 652 4.28 -1.75 27.91
CA PRO A 652 3.06 -2.18 28.59
C PRO A 652 3.40 -2.90 29.90
N ILE A 653 2.64 -2.60 30.95
CA ILE A 653 2.74 -3.22 32.25
C ILE A 653 1.48 -4.06 32.42
N PHE A 654 1.67 -5.33 32.67
CA PHE A 654 0.59 -6.30 32.83
C PHE A 654 0.34 -6.60 34.31
N ASN A 655 -0.90 -6.93 34.67
CA ASN A 655 -1.17 -7.58 35.94
C ASN A 655 -0.43 -8.93 35.98
N PRO A 656 0.34 -9.21 37.05
CA PRO A 656 1.08 -10.46 37.13
C PRO A 656 0.16 -11.65 37.35
N ILE A 657 0.53 -12.78 36.75
CA ILE A 657 -0.18 -14.05 36.94
C ILE A 657 0.29 -14.71 38.25
N GLY A 658 -0.63 -15.29 39.05
CA GLY A 658 -0.29 -16.02 40.25
C GLY A 658 0.15 -15.16 41.43
N SER A 659 0.01 -13.85 41.37
CA SER A 659 0.32 -12.93 42.46
C SER A 659 -0.80 -11.90 42.67
N SER A 660 -0.71 -11.07 43.70
CA SER A 660 -1.65 -9.97 43.91
C SER A 660 -1.62 -9.02 42.73
N ALA A 661 -2.80 -8.63 42.24
CA ALA A 661 -2.91 -7.67 41.13
C ALA A 661 -2.20 -6.36 41.47
N ILE A 662 -1.41 -5.85 40.54
CA ILE A 662 -0.72 -4.56 40.70
C ILE A 662 -1.70 -3.41 40.66
N PHE A 663 -2.74 -3.52 39.85
CA PHE A 663 -3.82 -2.55 39.79
C PHE A 663 -5.19 -3.24 39.77
N THR A 664 -6.09 -2.65 40.50
CA THR A 664 -7.50 -3.01 40.56
C THR A 664 -8.32 -1.76 40.25
N ILE A 665 -9.55 -1.91 39.82
CA ILE A 665 -10.44 -0.75 39.71
C ILE A 665 -10.95 -0.40 41.12
N THR A 666 -10.44 0.69 41.68
CA THR A 666 -10.92 1.29 42.93
C THR A 666 -11.02 2.80 42.74
N PRO A 667 -12.05 3.48 43.27
CA PRO A 667 -12.18 4.92 43.08
C PRO A 667 -11.32 5.73 44.10
N PRO A 668 -10.55 6.73 43.65
CA PRO A 668 -10.02 6.87 42.27
C PRO A 668 -9.07 5.72 42.00
N ALA A 669 -9.12 5.18 40.77
CA ALA A 669 -8.24 4.07 40.44
C ALA A 669 -6.79 4.47 40.76
N PRO A 670 -6.05 3.68 41.53
CA PRO A 670 -4.68 4.04 41.84
C PRO A 670 -3.86 4.07 40.54
N VAL A 671 -3.11 5.14 40.35
CA VAL A 671 -2.03 5.13 39.34
C VAL A 671 -0.99 4.17 39.86
N PRO A 672 -0.83 2.98 39.29
CA PRO A 672 -0.03 1.94 39.95
C PRO A 672 1.46 2.27 39.99
N PHE A 673 1.88 3.31 39.28
CA PHE A 673 3.28 3.65 39.07
C PHE A 673 3.51 5.14 39.20
N GLY A 674 4.19 5.51 40.28
CA GLY A 674 4.76 6.85 40.43
C GLY A 674 5.85 7.10 39.35
N PRO A 675 6.24 8.35 39.15
CA PRO A 675 7.41 8.65 38.34
C PRO A 675 8.62 7.90 38.91
N GLY A 676 9.28 7.06 38.11
CA GLY A 676 10.53 6.44 38.52
C GLY A 676 10.64 4.92 38.53
N ILE A 677 9.82 4.18 37.75
CA ILE A 677 10.20 2.79 37.47
C ILE A 677 11.48 2.82 36.64
N GLN A 678 12.56 2.39 37.27
CA GLN A 678 13.87 2.33 36.63
C GLN A 678 13.96 1.05 35.82
N ILE A 679 13.80 1.16 34.51
CA ILE A 679 13.96 0.03 33.56
C ILE A 679 15.40 -0.10 33.06
N PHE A 680 16.22 0.92 33.23
CA PHE A 680 17.65 0.92 32.93
C PHE A 680 18.48 0.64 34.20
N GLY A 681 19.39 -0.35 34.12
CA GLY A 681 20.24 -0.73 35.25
C GLY A 681 19.76 -1.97 36.01
N PRO A 682 20.32 -2.26 37.18
CA PRO A 682 19.97 -3.44 37.95
C PRO A 682 18.49 -3.38 38.39
N ALA A 683 17.83 -4.50 38.16
CA ALA A 683 16.38 -4.64 38.19
C ALA A 683 15.71 -4.19 39.49
N ALA A 684 14.71 -3.35 39.40
CA ALA A 684 13.65 -3.29 40.40
C ALA A 684 12.71 -4.49 40.19
N PRO A 685 12.11 -5.10 41.22
CA PRO A 685 11.13 -6.16 41.08
C PRO A 685 9.89 -5.60 40.38
N GLN A 686 9.66 -6.01 39.17
CA GLN A 686 8.51 -5.63 38.31
C GLN A 686 7.98 -6.88 37.65
N PRO A 687 6.69 -6.92 37.27
CA PRO A 687 6.24 -7.96 36.35
C PRO A 687 7.03 -7.83 35.03
N PRO A 688 7.40 -8.93 34.43
CA PRO A 688 8.10 -8.90 33.16
C PRO A 688 7.28 -8.13 32.09
N PHE A 689 7.96 -7.29 31.32
CA PHE A 689 7.36 -6.49 30.24
C PHE A 689 8.12 -6.70 28.92
N ASP A 690 7.46 -6.37 27.83
CA ASP A 690 8.00 -6.53 26.48
C ASP A 690 8.88 -5.34 26.11
N VAL A 691 9.93 -5.61 25.34
CA VAL A 691 10.80 -4.58 24.74
C VAL A 691 11.06 -4.89 23.27
N PHE A 692 11.38 -3.84 22.53
CA PHE A 692 11.81 -3.94 21.15
C PHE A 692 13.30 -3.68 21.04
N ALA A 693 13.93 -4.33 20.06
CA ALA A 693 15.34 -4.20 19.77
C ALA A 693 15.56 -4.11 18.25
N VAL A 694 16.71 -3.64 17.88
CA VAL A 694 17.23 -3.70 16.52
C VAL A 694 18.57 -4.44 16.59
N SER A 695 18.77 -5.39 15.71
CA SER A 695 20.05 -6.08 15.63
C SER A 695 21.18 -5.08 15.42
N THR A 696 22.23 -5.16 16.22
CA THR A 696 23.39 -4.26 16.09
C THR A 696 24.16 -4.46 14.78
N ARG A 697 23.93 -5.56 14.09
CA ARG A 697 24.32 -5.84 12.71
C ARG A 697 23.04 -5.96 11.88
N LEU A 698 22.75 -4.94 11.10
CA LEU A 698 21.61 -4.88 10.21
C LEU A 698 22.15 -4.60 8.79
N PRO A 699 22.51 -5.64 8.01
CA PRO A 699 22.89 -5.46 6.61
C PRO A 699 21.67 -5.00 5.80
N ASP A 700 21.89 -4.15 4.79
CA ASP A 700 20.78 -3.67 3.97
C ASP A 700 20.16 -4.82 3.16
N PRO A 701 18.80 -4.88 3.07
CA PRO A 701 18.10 -5.87 2.27
C PRO A 701 18.59 -5.92 0.83
N ARG A 702 18.89 -7.12 0.34
CA ARG A 702 19.51 -7.29 -0.96
C ARG A 702 18.71 -8.22 -1.86
N TYR A 703 18.44 -7.75 -3.09
CA TYR A 703 17.78 -8.52 -4.12
C TYR A 703 18.66 -8.73 -5.36
N GLN A 704 18.51 -9.89 -5.96
CA GLN A 704 19.03 -10.21 -7.29
C GLN A 704 17.85 -10.50 -8.22
N ASN A 705 17.67 -9.65 -9.23
CA ASN A 705 16.63 -9.81 -10.24
C ASN A 705 17.24 -10.28 -11.55
N PHE A 706 16.63 -11.25 -12.22
CA PHE A 706 17.07 -11.75 -13.51
C PHE A 706 15.90 -12.10 -14.42
N ASN A 707 16.06 -11.86 -15.71
CA ASN A 707 15.02 -12.13 -16.70
C ASN A 707 15.59 -12.58 -18.03
N LEU A 708 14.73 -13.26 -18.81
CA LEU A 708 14.94 -13.56 -20.21
C LEU A 708 13.60 -13.44 -20.95
N ALA A 709 13.55 -12.63 -22.01
CA ALA A 709 12.32 -12.34 -22.73
C ALA A 709 12.48 -12.45 -24.24
N PHE A 710 11.51 -13.06 -24.89
CA PHE A 710 11.35 -13.06 -26.33
C PHE A 710 10.15 -12.20 -26.71
N GLU A 711 10.35 -11.28 -27.62
CA GLU A 711 9.31 -10.40 -28.14
C GLU A 711 9.18 -10.52 -29.67
N GLN A 712 7.95 -10.59 -30.15
CA GLN A 712 7.59 -10.62 -31.56
C GLN A 712 6.59 -9.50 -31.86
N GLN A 713 6.98 -8.58 -32.74
CA GLN A 713 6.05 -7.59 -33.28
C GLN A 713 5.31 -8.18 -34.48
N LEU A 714 3.99 -8.11 -34.46
CA LEU A 714 3.06 -8.64 -35.47
C LEU A 714 2.16 -7.50 -36.03
N GLY A 715 2.69 -6.65 -36.89
CA GLY A 715 2.00 -5.44 -37.34
C GLY A 715 1.73 -4.47 -36.19
N ALA A 716 0.46 -4.18 -35.93
CA ALA A 716 0.04 -3.32 -34.79
C ALA A 716 -0.01 -4.04 -33.43
N GLN A 717 0.39 -5.30 -33.37
CA GLN A 717 0.36 -6.13 -32.18
C GLN A 717 1.78 -6.50 -31.76
N SER A 718 2.06 -6.64 -30.45
CA SER A 718 3.24 -7.32 -29.96
C SER A 718 2.86 -8.45 -29.01
N LEU A 719 3.64 -9.51 -29.06
CA LEU A 719 3.59 -10.65 -28.15
C LEU A 719 4.94 -10.75 -27.44
N ARG A 720 4.95 -10.81 -26.14
CA ARG A 720 6.14 -11.02 -25.34
C ARG A 720 5.95 -12.22 -24.42
N ILE A 721 6.95 -13.09 -24.35
CA ILE A 721 7.04 -14.23 -23.44
C ILE A 721 8.32 -14.03 -22.63
N ALA A 722 8.24 -14.04 -21.33
CA ALA A 722 9.37 -13.76 -20.47
C ALA A 722 9.39 -14.69 -19.25
N TYR A 723 10.59 -15.06 -18.84
CA TYR A 723 10.88 -15.62 -17.54
C TYR A 723 11.44 -14.53 -16.64
N TYR A 724 10.96 -14.46 -15.40
CA TYR A 724 11.49 -13.60 -14.33
C TYR A 724 11.81 -14.42 -13.10
N GLY A 725 12.95 -14.13 -12.48
CA GLY A 725 13.35 -14.66 -11.21
C GLY A 725 13.89 -13.56 -10.30
N THR A 726 13.59 -13.69 -9.01
CA THR A 726 14.09 -12.80 -7.95
C THR A 726 14.54 -13.63 -6.76
N ARG A 727 15.67 -13.27 -6.19
CA ARG A 727 16.20 -13.84 -4.96
C ARG A 727 16.48 -12.71 -3.97
N GLY A 728 15.77 -12.71 -2.84
CA GLY A 728 16.03 -11.82 -1.71
C GLY A 728 16.87 -12.49 -0.65
N THR A 729 17.80 -11.76 -0.05
CA THR A 729 18.65 -12.14 1.08
C THR A 729 18.80 -10.95 2.00
N ASP A 730 19.10 -11.22 3.25
CA ASP A 730 19.26 -10.19 4.27
C ASP A 730 17.94 -9.34 4.38
N LEU A 731 16.76 -10.02 4.32
CA LEU A 731 15.47 -9.35 4.41
C LEU A 731 15.07 -9.14 5.87
N PRO A 732 14.43 -8.01 6.20
CA PRO A 732 14.00 -7.72 7.57
C PRO A 732 12.91 -8.69 8.04
N VAL A 733 13.04 -9.11 9.29
CA VAL A 733 12.09 -9.92 10.05
C VAL A 733 12.16 -9.55 11.52
N VAL A 734 11.01 -9.55 12.20
CA VAL A 734 10.95 -9.41 13.66
C VAL A 734 11.04 -10.79 14.29
N ILE A 735 11.96 -11.00 15.20
CA ILE A 735 12.14 -12.24 15.97
C ILE A 735 12.15 -11.96 17.48
N ASP A 736 11.53 -12.82 18.30
CA ASP A 736 11.72 -12.76 19.76
C ASP A 736 13.06 -13.42 20.12
N ILE A 737 14.09 -12.61 20.37
CA ILE A 737 15.40 -13.12 20.82
C ILE A 737 15.38 -13.67 22.24
N ASN A 738 14.26 -13.45 22.98
CA ASN A 738 14.02 -14.01 24.30
C ASN A 738 12.96 -15.11 24.30
N GLN A 739 12.62 -15.67 23.14
CA GLN A 739 11.63 -16.72 23.01
C GLN A 739 11.99 -17.94 23.86
N PRO A 740 11.12 -18.40 24.76
CA PRO A 740 11.36 -19.58 25.57
C PRO A 740 11.41 -20.86 24.71
N THR A 741 12.10 -21.87 25.17
CA THR A 741 12.02 -23.20 24.55
C THR A 741 10.63 -23.77 24.72
N PRO A 742 10.12 -24.57 23.75
CA PRO A 742 8.82 -25.20 23.86
C PRO A 742 8.64 -25.97 25.19
N GLY A 743 7.46 -25.88 25.78
CA GLY A 743 7.16 -26.49 27.08
C GLY A 743 5.76 -26.14 27.58
N SER A 744 5.57 -26.09 28.88
CA SER A 744 4.28 -25.69 29.47
C SER A 744 3.95 -24.23 29.13
N ALA A 745 2.71 -24.00 28.73
CA ALA A 745 2.17 -22.64 28.52
C ALA A 745 1.79 -21.92 29.83
N ASP A 746 2.14 -22.49 31.01
CA ASP A 746 2.04 -21.77 32.25
C ASP A 746 3.03 -20.59 32.25
N PRO A 747 2.56 -19.35 32.42
CA PRO A 747 3.39 -18.16 32.25
C PRO A 747 4.61 -18.06 33.16
N LEU A 748 4.56 -18.62 34.39
CA LEU A 748 5.72 -18.66 35.26
C LEU A 748 6.76 -19.65 34.76
N SER A 749 6.33 -20.83 34.30
CA SER A 749 7.16 -21.80 33.63
C SER A 749 7.73 -21.27 32.31
N GLU A 750 6.94 -20.51 31.54
CA GLU A 750 7.36 -19.86 30.30
C GLU A 750 8.49 -18.84 30.58
N GLN A 751 8.28 -17.92 31.54
CA GLN A 751 9.27 -16.92 31.91
C GLN A 751 10.61 -17.57 32.30
N ALA A 752 10.57 -18.61 33.12
CA ALA A 752 11.77 -19.32 33.60
C ALA A 752 12.58 -20.03 32.46
N ARG A 753 11.95 -20.29 31.32
CA ARG A 753 12.61 -20.87 30.15
C ARG A 753 13.18 -19.87 29.17
N ARG A 754 12.95 -18.56 29.40
CA ARG A 754 13.47 -17.50 28.53
C ARG A 754 14.99 -17.39 28.62
N PRO A 755 15.70 -17.24 27.50
CA PRO A 755 17.16 -17.18 27.48
C PRO A 755 17.79 -16.11 28.37
N PHE A 756 17.11 -14.96 28.51
CA PHE A 756 17.63 -13.82 29.27
C PHE A 756 17.02 -13.68 30.68
N ASP A 757 16.13 -14.59 31.12
CA ASP A 757 15.46 -14.49 32.42
C ASP A 757 16.44 -14.41 33.57
N ALA A 758 17.50 -15.20 33.57
CA ALA A 758 18.51 -15.20 34.66
C ALA A 758 19.29 -13.88 34.74
N ALA A 759 19.50 -13.18 33.63
CA ALA A 759 20.26 -11.94 33.60
C ALA A 759 19.35 -10.69 33.68
N PHE A 760 18.16 -10.78 33.14
CA PHE A 760 17.20 -9.69 32.97
C PHE A 760 15.76 -10.17 33.21
N PRO A 761 15.39 -10.57 34.43
CA PRO A 761 14.08 -11.16 34.75
C PRO A 761 12.90 -10.18 34.55
N GLN A 762 13.19 -8.88 34.36
CA GLN A 762 12.19 -7.87 34.08
C GLN A 762 11.72 -7.87 32.63
N PHE A 763 12.36 -8.61 31.70
CA PHE A 763 11.97 -8.66 30.29
C PHE A 763 11.27 -9.98 29.96
N ARG A 764 10.12 -9.88 29.32
CA ARG A 764 9.36 -11.00 28.78
C ARG A 764 9.75 -11.24 27.32
N VAL A 765 9.08 -10.62 26.38
CA VAL A 765 9.36 -10.68 24.94
C VAL A 765 10.42 -9.63 24.61
N ILE A 766 11.39 -9.98 23.80
CA ILE A 766 12.38 -9.05 23.23
C ILE A 766 12.32 -9.17 21.71
N ASN A 767 11.39 -8.43 21.11
CA ASN A 767 11.21 -8.41 19.67
C ASN A 767 12.33 -7.62 18.99
N ALA A 768 13.18 -8.30 18.23
CA ALA A 768 14.31 -7.70 17.54
C ALA A 768 14.11 -7.70 16.02
N VAL A 769 14.22 -6.53 15.40
CA VAL A 769 14.35 -6.42 13.93
C VAL A 769 15.71 -6.98 13.54
N SER A 770 15.72 -7.92 12.61
CA SER A 770 16.93 -8.59 12.13
C SER A 770 16.82 -8.85 10.63
N ASP A 771 17.87 -8.57 9.86
CA ASP A 771 17.89 -8.79 8.41
C ASP A 771 18.47 -10.16 8.10
N ILE A 772 17.71 -11.22 8.38
CA ILE A 772 18.12 -12.63 8.24
C ILE A 772 17.16 -13.45 7.37
N ALA A 773 16.06 -12.88 6.91
CA ALA A 773 15.08 -13.59 6.12
C ALA A 773 15.49 -13.69 4.63
N HIS A 774 14.86 -14.64 3.93
CA HIS A 774 15.16 -14.96 2.53
C HIS A 774 13.88 -15.08 1.71
N SER A 775 13.99 -14.78 0.40
CA SER A 775 12.89 -15.01 -0.54
C SER A 775 13.39 -15.57 -1.87
N ASN A 776 12.48 -16.23 -2.58
CA ASN A 776 12.71 -16.77 -3.92
C ASN A 776 11.44 -16.69 -4.76
N TYR A 777 11.51 -16.04 -5.91
CA TYR A 777 10.41 -15.90 -6.85
C TYR A 777 10.80 -16.40 -8.23
N ASN A 778 9.87 -17.09 -8.91
CA ASN A 778 10.03 -17.53 -10.28
C ASN A 778 8.70 -17.38 -11.01
N SER A 779 8.72 -16.85 -12.24
CA SER A 779 7.51 -16.71 -13.06
C SER A 779 7.74 -16.87 -14.55
N LEU A 780 6.72 -17.37 -15.23
CA LEU A 780 6.52 -17.23 -16.68
C LEU A 780 5.46 -16.17 -16.91
N GLN A 781 5.79 -15.17 -17.71
CA GLN A 781 4.90 -14.06 -18.04
C GLN A 781 4.67 -14.00 -19.55
N VAL A 782 3.42 -13.92 -19.95
CA VAL A 782 3.01 -13.73 -21.36
C VAL A 782 2.22 -12.44 -21.45
N SER A 783 2.64 -11.53 -22.29
CA SER A 783 1.89 -10.29 -22.53
C SER A 783 1.64 -10.06 -24.01
N ALA A 784 0.45 -9.60 -24.31
CA ALA A 784 0.04 -9.20 -25.66
C ALA A 784 -0.53 -7.78 -25.61
N GLN A 785 -0.11 -6.95 -26.55
CA GLN A 785 -0.65 -5.60 -26.66
C GLN A 785 -0.96 -5.26 -28.13
N ARG A 786 -1.97 -4.43 -28.32
CA ARG A 786 -2.35 -3.87 -29.60
C ARG A 786 -2.63 -2.38 -29.46
N SER A 787 -2.10 -1.58 -30.36
CA SER A 787 -2.44 -0.17 -30.48
C SER A 787 -2.84 0.12 -31.93
N ALA A 788 -4.14 0.17 -32.17
CA ALA A 788 -4.73 0.51 -33.48
C ALA A 788 -5.88 1.50 -33.27
N ALA A 789 -6.26 2.22 -34.34
CA ALA A 789 -7.19 3.34 -34.25
C ALA A 789 -8.54 3.02 -33.59
N ASN A 790 -9.05 1.80 -33.77
CA ASN A 790 -10.37 1.39 -33.26
C ASN A 790 -10.32 0.41 -32.08
N LEU A 791 -9.18 -0.25 -31.84
CA LEU A 791 -9.05 -1.21 -30.77
C LEU A 791 -7.63 -1.14 -30.17
N THR A 792 -7.57 -0.76 -28.91
CA THR A 792 -6.37 -0.88 -28.08
C THR A 792 -6.64 -1.91 -27.01
N PHE A 793 -5.68 -2.79 -26.76
CA PHE A 793 -5.73 -3.68 -25.61
C PHE A 793 -4.33 -4.00 -25.09
N ARG A 794 -4.27 -4.33 -23.82
CA ARG A 794 -3.14 -4.94 -23.14
C ARG A 794 -3.64 -6.13 -22.35
N ALA A 795 -3.10 -7.31 -22.62
CA ALA A 795 -3.37 -8.52 -21.86
C ALA A 795 -2.07 -9.03 -21.24
N GLY A 796 -2.14 -9.50 -20.02
CA GLY A 796 -1.04 -10.08 -19.27
C GLY A 796 -1.46 -11.38 -18.59
N TYR A 797 -0.62 -12.39 -18.65
CA TYR A 797 -0.76 -13.62 -17.88
C TYR A 797 0.53 -13.92 -17.17
N THR A 798 0.42 -14.20 -15.87
CA THR A 798 1.53 -14.58 -15.01
C THR A 798 1.25 -15.94 -14.38
N PHE A 799 2.20 -16.86 -14.55
CA PHE A 799 2.28 -18.10 -13.78
C PHE A 799 3.50 -18.01 -12.88
N SER A 800 3.31 -17.98 -11.56
CA SER A 800 4.38 -17.67 -10.62
C SER A 800 4.36 -18.55 -9.36
N LYS A 801 5.48 -18.52 -8.66
CA LYS A 801 5.64 -19.06 -7.31
C LYS A 801 6.58 -18.15 -6.53
N SER A 802 6.08 -17.61 -5.43
CA SER A 802 6.85 -16.86 -4.43
C SER A 802 6.96 -17.65 -3.14
N LEU A 803 8.17 -17.77 -2.62
CA LEU A 803 8.50 -18.46 -1.36
C LEU A 803 9.36 -17.52 -0.52
N ASP A 804 9.10 -17.49 0.77
CA ASP A 804 9.92 -16.78 1.76
C ASP A 804 9.77 -17.40 3.15
N ASP A 805 10.58 -16.98 4.07
CA ASP A 805 10.48 -17.27 5.50
C ASP A 805 9.88 -16.10 6.30
N ALA A 806 9.76 -14.90 5.68
CA ALA A 806 9.01 -13.77 6.17
C ALA A 806 8.56 -12.90 5.00
N SER A 807 7.26 -12.57 4.91
CA SER A 807 6.71 -11.78 3.79
C SER A 807 6.73 -10.27 4.01
N GLY A 808 7.02 -9.81 5.23
CA GLY A 808 7.16 -8.41 5.63
C GLY A 808 7.85 -8.32 6.98
N ALA A 809 8.19 -7.13 7.43
CA ALA A 809 8.81 -6.89 8.74
C ALA A 809 8.11 -5.80 9.55
N GLY A 810 7.25 -5.01 8.93
CA GLY A 810 6.48 -3.98 9.63
C GLY A 810 5.49 -4.58 10.63
N GLY A 811 5.31 -3.95 11.79
CA GLY A 811 4.50 -4.42 12.91
C GLY A 811 3.03 -4.69 12.61
N PHE A 812 2.60 -4.42 11.38
CA PHE A 812 1.23 -4.71 10.91
C PHE A 812 1.09 -6.03 10.14
N TYR A 813 2.20 -6.69 9.70
CA TYR A 813 2.11 -7.78 8.73
C TYR A 813 2.53 -9.14 9.22
N GLN A 814 3.52 -9.22 10.06
CA GLN A 814 3.91 -10.49 10.68
C GLN A 814 4.49 -10.20 12.06
N GLY A 815 3.85 -10.73 13.09
CA GLY A 815 4.53 -10.92 14.37
C GLY A 815 5.69 -11.92 14.20
N PRO A 816 6.41 -12.22 15.27
CA PRO A 816 7.51 -13.17 15.26
C PRO A 816 7.13 -14.50 14.60
N PRO A 817 8.08 -15.23 14.01
CA PRO A 817 7.84 -16.57 13.47
C PRO A 817 7.42 -17.53 14.58
N GLU A 818 6.89 -18.70 14.21
CA GLU A 818 6.51 -19.74 15.17
C GLU A 818 7.71 -20.16 16.06
N ASP A 819 8.89 -20.24 15.49
CA ASP A 819 10.15 -20.42 16.22
C ASP A 819 11.21 -19.40 15.74
N SER A 820 11.46 -18.39 16.53
CA SER A 820 12.47 -17.34 16.26
C SER A 820 13.90 -17.86 16.12
N ARG A 821 14.18 -19.07 16.61
CA ARG A 821 15.48 -19.74 16.50
C ARG A 821 15.62 -20.56 15.23
N ASN A 822 14.51 -20.81 14.51
CA ASN A 822 14.48 -21.66 13.34
C ASN A 822 13.49 -21.20 12.29
N LEU A 823 13.82 -20.13 11.57
CA LEU A 823 12.99 -19.56 10.50
C LEU A 823 12.65 -20.57 9.38
N HIS A 824 13.38 -21.68 9.29
CA HIS A 824 13.07 -22.69 8.27
C HIS A 824 11.70 -23.35 8.47
N LEU A 825 11.16 -23.36 9.69
CA LEU A 825 9.79 -23.81 9.95
C LEU A 825 8.74 -22.92 9.26
N ASP A 826 9.09 -21.63 9.08
CA ASP A 826 8.23 -20.66 8.40
C ASP A 826 8.53 -20.51 6.90
N TYR A 827 9.49 -21.25 6.35
CA TYR A 827 9.74 -21.24 4.91
C TYR A 827 8.56 -21.86 4.15
N GLY A 828 7.80 -21.01 3.50
CA GLY A 828 6.57 -21.37 2.81
C GLY A 828 6.24 -20.42 1.66
N ARG A 829 4.99 -20.47 1.18
CA ARG A 829 4.51 -19.48 0.20
C ARG A 829 4.51 -18.09 0.83
N SER A 830 4.96 -17.09 0.05
CA SER A 830 4.81 -15.68 0.45
C SER A 830 3.34 -15.34 0.60
N GLU A 831 2.96 -14.46 1.52
CA GLU A 831 1.56 -14.05 1.72
C GLU A 831 0.92 -13.45 0.45
N PHE A 832 1.76 -12.86 -0.39
CA PHE A 832 1.35 -12.28 -1.68
C PHE A 832 1.53 -13.25 -2.88
N ASP A 833 1.77 -14.56 -2.67
CA ASP A 833 1.91 -15.54 -3.76
C ASP A 833 0.57 -15.76 -4.47
N VAL A 834 0.52 -15.47 -5.76
CA VAL A 834 -0.59 -15.75 -6.66
C VAL A 834 -0.12 -16.64 -7.78
N ARG A 835 -0.61 -17.89 -7.81
CA ARG A 835 -0.14 -18.92 -8.76
C ARG A 835 -0.43 -18.58 -10.21
N HIS A 836 -1.65 -18.12 -10.50
CA HIS A 836 -2.12 -17.73 -11.83
C HIS A 836 -2.81 -16.39 -11.75
N ARG A 837 -2.40 -15.46 -12.58
CA ARG A 837 -3.07 -14.17 -12.74
C ARG A 837 -3.16 -13.82 -14.20
N PHE A 838 -4.37 -13.49 -14.65
CA PHE A 838 -4.66 -12.94 -15.97
C PHE A 838 -5.33 -11.58 -15.83
N THR A 839 -4.81 -10.59 -16.57
CA THR A 839 -5.40 -9.26 -16.64
C THR A 839 -5.54 -8.85 -18.10
N ILE A 840 -6.62 -8.17 -18.44
CA ILE A 840 -6.77 -7.49 -19.72
C ILE A 840 -7.44 -6.15 -19.53
N ALA A 841 -6.83 -5.09 -20.07
CA ALA A 841 -7.41 -3.78 -20.22
C ALA A 841 -7.61 -3.50 -21.71
N TYR A 842 -8.79 -3.04 -22.10
CA TYR A 842 -9.12 -2.79 -23.50
C TYR A 842 -10.00 -1.56 -23.67
N ALA A 843 -9.89 -0.93 -24.86
CA ALA A 843 -10.78 0.12 -25.31
C ALA A 843 -11.06 -0.07 -26.81
N TRP A 844 -12.34 -0.22 -27.13
CA TRP A 844 -12.82 -0.45 -28.49
C TRP A 844 -13.79 0.67 -28.90
N ARG A 845 -13.38 1.45 -29.91
CA ARG A 845 -14.25 2.43 -30.53
C ARG A 845 -15.18 1.71 -31.50
N ILE A 846 -16.48 1.73 -31.21
CA ILE A 846 -17.49 1.04 -31.99
C ILE A 846 -17.68 1.80 -33.31
N PRO A 847 -17.52 1.15 -34.47
CA PRO A 847 -17.73 1.82 -35.77
C PRO A 847 -19.16 2.35 -35.90
N ALA A 848 -19.29 3.60 -36.31
CA ALA A 848 -20.60 4.20 -36.51
C ALA A 848 -21.33 3.52 -37.71
N PRO A 849 -22.64 3.26 -37.58
CA PRO A 849 -23.43 2.73 -38.70
C PRO A 849 -23.49 3.73 -39.85
N THR A 850 -22.93 3.36 -41.01
CA THR A 850 -22.84 4.25 -42.19
C THR A 850 -24.19 4.54 -42.87
N ARG A 851 -25.23 3.76 -42.56
CA ARG A 851 -26.57 3.89 -43.15
C ARG A 851 -27.50 4.84 -42.38
N LEU A 852 -27.11 5.29 -41.20
CA LEU A 852 -27.91 6.20 -40.38
C LEU A 852 -27.53 7.64 -40.67
N SER A 853 -28.51 8.55 -40.68
CA SER A 853 -28.32 9.99 -40.82
C SER A 853 -29.05 10.78 -39.75
N GLY A 854 -28.76 12.06 -39.63
CA GLY A 854 -29.43 12.96 -38.71
C GLY A 854 -29.25 12.52 -37.22
N TRP A 855 -30.28 12.66 -36.43
CA TRP A 855 -30.25 12.38 -34.98
C TRP A 855 -30.00 10.90 -34.65
N LEU A 856 -30.46 9.96 -35.54
CA LEU A 856 -30.20 8.53 -35.37
C LEU A 856 -28.70 8.25 -35.50
N HIS A 857 -28.00 8.88 -36.43
CA HIS A 857 -26.56 8.79 -36.51
C HIS A 857 -25.90 9.39 -35.25
N ALA A 858 -26.35 10.56 -34.79
CA ALA A 858 -25.78 11.17 -33.57
C ALA A 858 -25.95 10.27 -32.32
N VAL A 859 -27.06 9.56 -32.19
CA VAL A 859 -27.27 8.59 -31.10
C VAL A 859 -26.40 7.34 -31.24
N ALA A 860 -26.28 6.79 -32.46
CA ALA A 860 -25.60 5.53 -32.70
C ALA A 860 -24.06 5.64 -32.86
N ALA A 861 -23.54 6.82 -33.21
CA ALA A 861 -22.11 7.05 -33.42
C ALA A 861 -21.36 7.39 -32.11
N ASN A 862 -20.01 7.37 -32.19
CA ASN A 862 -19.12 7.81 -31.11
C ASN A 862 -19.30 7.05 -29.80
N TRP A 863 -19.62 5.79 -29.85
CA TRP A 863 -19.58 4.89 -28.73
C TRP A 863 -18.23 4.21 -28.60
N GLN A 864 -17.78 4.06 -27.35
CA GLN A 864 -16.62 3.26 -26.99
C GLN A 864 -16.98 2.29 -25.88
N LEU A 865 -16.50 1.06 -26.00
CA LEU A 865 -16.53 0.06 -24.95
C LEU A 865 -15.11 -0.06 -24.41
N ALA A 866 -14.95 0.14 -23.09
CA ALA A 866 -13.68 -0.09 -22.41
C ALA A 866 -13.89 -1.04 -21.23
N GLY A 867 -12.85 -1.67 -20.77
CA GLY A 867 -12.97 -2.57 -19.62
C GLY A 867 -11.64 -3.08 -19.09
N ILE A 868 -11.71 -3.54 -17.87
CA ILE A 868 -10.64 -4.25 -17.16
C ILE A 868 -11.20 -5.60 -16.70
N THR A 869 -10.48 -6.67 -16.96
CA THR A 869 -10.81 -8.00 -16.45
C THR A 869 -9.63 -8.54 -15.69
N THR A 870 -9.87 -9.01 -14.46
CA THR A 870 -8.88 -9.66 -13.61
C THR A 870 -9.37 -11.03 -13.18
N LEU A 871 -8.60 -12.07 -13.53
CA LEU A 871 -8.84 -13.45 -13.10
C LEU A 871 -7.59 -13.93 -12.36
N GLN A 872 -7.74 -14.39 -11.13
CA GLN A 872 -6.59 -14.91 -10.38
C GLN A 872 -6.97 -16.03 -9.42
N THR A 873 -6.01 -16.89 -9.13
CA THR A 873 -6.12 -17.88 -8.05
C THR A 873 -6.03 -17.21 -6.69
N GLY A 874 -6.60 -17.86 -5.67
CA GLY A 874 -6.58 -17.34 -4.31
C GLY A 874 -5.17 -17.27 -3.72
N GLY A 875 -4.98 -16.29 -2.85
CA GLY A 875 -3.77 -16.12 -2.04
C GLY A 875 -3.60 -17.23 -1.00
N PRO A 876 -2.45 -17.31 -0.33
CA PRO A 876 -2.18 -18.31 0.69
C PRO A 876 -3.03 -18.15 1.95
N LEU A 877 -3.25 -19.26 2.64
CA LEU A 877 -3.91 -19.34 3.94
C LEU A 877 -2.96 -19.96 4.97
N ASN A 878 -2.71 -19.24 6.05
CA ASN A 878 -1.93 -19.70 7.19
C ASN A 878 -2.88 -20.06 8.34
N ILE A 879 -3.00 -21.34 8.66
CA ILE A 879 -3.86 -21.83 9.74
C ILE A 879 -3.10 -21.80 11.06
N THR A 880 -3.65 -21.11 12.06
CA THR A 880 -3.04 -20.98 13.38
C THR A 880 -3.96 -21.48 14.50
N LEU A 881 -3.39 -21.85 15.62
CA LEU A 881 -4.12 -22.17 16.85
C LEU A 881 -4.59 -20.87 17.54
N PRO A 882 -5.72 -20.91 18.27
CA PRO A 882 -6.19 -19.75 19.03
C PRO A 882 -5.41 -19.50 20.34
N SER A 883 -4.55 -20.45 20.72
CA SER A 883 -3.81 -20.44 21.97
C SER A 883 -2.35 -20.78 21.75
N ASP A 884 -1.50 -20.39 22.68
CA ASP A 884 -0.09 -20.78 22.74
C ASP A 884 0.05 -22.24 23.20
N ASN A 885 0.07 -23.16 22.24
CA ASN A 885 0.21 -24.59 22.52
C ASN A 885 1.65 -25.01 22.79
N SER A 886 2.59 -24.34 22.15
CA SER A 886 4.03 -24.61 22.32
C SER A 886 4.57 -24.08 23.63
N GLY A 887 3.87 -23.14 24.30
CA GLY A 887 4.33 -22.45 25.50
C GLY A 887 5.53 -21.55 25.22
N THR A 888 5.54 -20.90 24.04
CA THR A 888 6.61 -19.99 23.60
C THR A 888 6.19 -18.52 23.69
N GLY A 889 4.91 -18.23 23.98
CA GLY A 889 4.39 -16.87 24.15
C GLY A 889 4.12 -16.14 22.83
N GLU A 890 4.28 -16.78 21.68
CA GLU A 890 4.13 -16.13 20.37
C GLU A 890 2.70 -16.17 19.82
N PHE A 891 1.88 -17.13 20.26
CA PHE A 891 0.51 -17.33 19.74
C PHE A 891 0.47 -17.53 18.22
N ARG A 892 1.50 -18.17 17.66
CA ARG A 892 1.68 -18.43 16.21
C ARG A 892 1.65 -19.91 15.86
N ASP A 893 1.40 -20.76 16.82
CA ASP A 893 1.39 -22.20 16.65
C ASP A 893 0.43 -22.64 15.55
N ARG A 894 0.86 -23.61 14.77
CA ARG A 894 0.06 -24.24 13.72
C ARG A 894 -0.44 -25.60 14.18
N PRO A 895 -1.65 -26.04 13.74
CA PRO A 895 -2.18 -27.36 14.09
C PRO A 895 -1.45 -28.51 13.37
N ASN A 896 -1.74 -29.72 13.77
CA ASN A 896 -1.40 -30.92 13.01
C ASN A 896 -2.40 -31.13 11.88
N LEU A 897 -1.93 -31.45 10.67
CA LEU A 897 -2.74 -31.96 9.59
C LEU A 897 -2.83 -33.50 9.77
N VAL A 898 -4.05 -33.99 10.04
CA VAL A 898 -4.32 -35.43 10.37
C VAL A 898 -5.27 -36.07 9.36
N GLY A 899 -5.83 -35.32 8.42
CA GLY A 899 -6.80 -35.84 7.44
C GLY A 899 -6.82 -35.04 6.14
N ASN A 900 -7.82 -35.29 5.31
CA ASN A 900 -8.02 -34.55 4.06
C ASN A 900 -8.67 -33.21 4.36
N PRO A 901 -7.99 -32.09 4.06
CA PRO A 901 -8.49 -30.73 4.35
C PRO A 901 -9.54 -30.24 3.34
N HIS A 902 -9.73 -30.93 2.21
CA HIS A 902 -10.63 -30.48 1.14
C HIS A 902 -12.08 -30.86 1.44
N VAL A 903 -12.98 -29.92 1.23
CA VAL A 903 -14.43 -30.12 1.24
C VAL A 903 -15.03 -29.67 -0.10
N SER A 904 -16.25 -30.12 -0.41
CA SER A 904 -16.99 -29.57 -1.53
C SER A 904 -17.34 -28.12 -1.22
N PHE A 905 -17.05 -27.22 -2.17
CA PHE A 905 -17.28 -25.80 -1.98
C PHE A 905 -18.75 -25.48 -1.66
N ASN A 906 -18.95 -24.84 -0.52
CA ASN A 906 -20.24 -24.29 -0.08
C ASN A 906 -19.98 -22.93 0.58
N PRO A 907 -20.45 -21.82 0.01
CA PRO A 907 -20.17 -20.49 0.57
C PRO A 907 -20.79 -20.24 1.96
N LEU A 908 -21.78 -21.05 2.38
CA LEU A 908 -22.38 -20.98 3.72
C LEU A 908 -21.85 -22.09 4.65
N GLY A 909 -20.88 -22.86 4.22
CA GLY A 909 -20.24 -23.91 4.99
C GLY A 909 -18.76 -23.65 5.23
N PRO A 910 -18.06 -24.63 5.82
CA PRO A 910 -16.63 -24.51 6.02
C PRO A 910 -15.88 -24.51 4.68
N TYR A 911 -14.87 -23.65 4.55
CA TYR A 911 -13.99 -23.63 3.38
C TYR A 911 -12.98 -24.78 3.37
N LEU A 912 -12.50 -25.16 4.55
CA LEU A 912 -11.65 -26.33 4.78
C LEU A 912 -12.36 -27.30 5.73
N ASN A 913 -12.01 -28.59 5.65
CA ASN A 913 -12.54 -29.59 6.55
C ASN A 913 -11.97 -29.43 7.98
N PRO A 914 -12.77 -28.98 8.98
CA PRO A 914 -12.25 -28.76 10.33
C PRO A 914 -11.70 -30.05 10.97
N THR A 915 -12.23 -31.19 10.64
CA THR A 915 -11.81 -32.49 11.21
C THR A 915 -10.47 -33.01 10.66
N ALA A 916 -9.95 -32.36 9.62
CA ALA A 916 -8.62 -32.66 9.09
C ALA A 916 -7.48 -32.08 9.93
N PHE A 917 -7.81 -31.24 10.91
CA PHE A 917 -6.83 -30.57 11.76
C PHE A 917 -6.98 -31.06 13.21
N ALA A 918 -5.87 -31.14 13.93
CA ALA A 918 -5.85 -31.50 15.33
C ALA A 918 -4.84 -30.63 16.09
N GLN A 919 -5.13 -30.33 17.36
CA GLN A 919 -4.20 -29.66 18.24
C GLN A 919 -2.97 -30.56 18.49
N PRO A 920 -1.75 -30.02 18.42
CA PRO A 920 -0.55 -30.74 18.80
C PRO A 920 -0.56 -31.09 20.31
N LEU A 921 0.37 -31.96 20.72
CA LEU A 921 0.61 -32.20 22.15
C LEU A 921 1.01 -30.88 22.84
N PRO A 922 0.56 -30.62 24.08
CA PRO A 922 1.00 -29.46 24.83
C PRO A 922 2.53 -29.34 24.87
N GLY A 923 3.06 -28.15 24.68
CA GLY A 923 4.49 -27.90 24.61
C GLY A 923 5.16 -28.29 23.29
N ALA A 924 4.40 -28.53 22.21
CA ALA A 924 4.95 -28.91 20.91
C ALA A 924 4.34 -28.08 19.78
N TYR A 925 5.13 -27.87 18.73
CA TYR A 925 4.65 -27.31 17.45
C TYR A 925 3.87 -28.35 16.64
N GLY A 926 2.98 -27.89 15.77
CA GLY A 926 2.28 -28.75 14.82
C GLY A 926 3.12 -29.09 13.58
N ASN A 927 2.59 -29.97 12.76
CA ASN A 927 3.25 -30.43 11.53
C ASN A 927 2.81 -29.65 10.27
N LEU A 928 1.87 -28.70 10.40
CA LEU A 928 1.38 -27.93 9.27
C LEU A 928 2.39 -26.86 8.87
N GLY A 929 2.74 -26.79 7.57
CA GLY A 929 3.59 -25.74 7.05
C GLY A 929 2.87 -24.39 6.95
N ARG A 930 3.65 -23.29 6.99
CA ARG A 930 3.14 -21.93 6.77
C ARG A 930 2.51 -21.80 5.38
N ASN A 931 1.35 -21.11 5.29
CA ASN A 931 0.69 -20.78 4.02
C ASN A 931 0.40 -22.01 3.13
N ALA A 932 0.04 -23.14 3.75
CA ALA A 932 -0.09 -24.44 3.08
C ALA A 932 -1.26 -24.51 2.08
N PHE A 933 -2.32 -23.73 2.27
CA PHE A 933 -3.54 -23.76 1.47
C PHE A 933 -3.71 -22.48 0.65
N SER A 934 -4.67 -22.50 -0.28
CA SER A 934 -5.08 -21.34 -1.05
C SER A 934 -6.51 -20.95 -0.70
N GLY A 935 -6.73 -19.67 -0.56
CA GLY A 935 -8.06 -19.05 -0.41
C GLY A 935 -8.86 -19.04 -1.72
N PRO A 936 -10.03 -18.40 -1.70
CA PRO A 936 -10.84 -18.17 -2.89
C PRO A 936 -10.10 -17.36 -3.95
N GLY A 937 -10.39 -17.61 -5.23
CA GLY A 937 -9.89 -16.83 -6.34
C GLY A 937 -10.73 -15.57 -6.59
N LEU A 938 -10.24 -14.71 -7.49
CA LEU A 938 -10.93 -13.50 -7.95
C LEU A 938 -11.33 -13.64 -9.41
N ASN A 939 -12.61 -13.32 -9.73
CA ASN A 939 -13.13 -13.17 -11.06
C ASN A 939 -13.83 -11.80 -11.15
N ASP A 940 -13.16 -10.82 -11.71
CA ASP A 940 -13.64 -9.44 -11.77
C ASP A 940 -13.67 -8.93 -13.21
N PHE A 941 -14.82 -8.39 -13.61
CA PHE A 941 -15.07 -7.88 -14.97
C PHE A 941 -15.67 -6.48 -14.86
N ASP A 942 -14.84 -5.48 -15.06
CA ASP A 942 -15.26 -4.09 -15.07
C ASP A 942 -15.41 -3.60 -16.51
N MET A 943 -16.53 -2.92 -16.81
CA MET A 943 -16.83 -2.40 -18.15
C MET A 943 -17.32 -0.96 -18.09
N SER A 944 -16.90 -0.17 -19.07
CA SER A 944 -17.33 1.21 -19.27
C SER A 944 -17.93 1.39 -20.67
N PHE A 945 -19.14 1.91 -20.72
CA PHE A 945 -19.81 2.34 -21.95
C PHE A 945 -19.69 3.85 -22.04
N VAL A 946 -18.95 4.33 -23.02
CA VAL A 946 -18.61 5.74 -23.20
C VAL A 946 -19.31 6.29 -24.42
N LYS A 947 -20.07 7.37 -24.26
CA LYS A 947 -20.68 8.15 -25.34
C LYS A 947 -20.04 9.52 -25.40
N SER A 948 -19.38 9.84 -26.51
CA SER A 948 -18.82 11.17 -26.74
C SER A 948 -19.67 11.96 -27.76
N GLN A 949 -20.06 13.19 -27.41
CA GLN A 949 -20.85 14.06 -28.24
C GLN A 949 -20.19 15.42 -28.39
N HIS A 950 -19.85 15.82 -29.61
CA HIS A 950 -19.47 17.20 -29.88
C HIS A 950 -20.69 18.11 -29.78
N ILE A 951 -20.60 19.16 -28.93
CA ILE A 951 -21.62 20.17 -28.74
C ILE A 951 -21.34 21.35 -29.69
N SER A 952 -20.08 21.75 -29.78
CA SER A 952 -19.60 22.80 -30.66
C SER A 952 -18.20 22.45 -31.19
N HIS A 953 -17.53 23.37 -31.88
CA HIS A 953 -16.21 23.13 -32.45
C HIS A 953 -15.17 22.77 -31.38
N ASP A 954 -15.31 23.36 -30.22
CA ASP A 954 -14.32 23.28 -29.12
C ASP A 954 -14.86 22.50 -27.89
N TRP A 955 -16.17 22.19 -27.85
CA TRP A 955 -16.78 21.55 -26.70
C TRP A 955 -17.22 20.11 -26.98
N ARG A 956 -16.83 19.20 -26.11
CA ARG A 956 -17.19 17.78 -26.15
C ARG A 956 -17.76 17.34 -24.80
N LEU A 957 -18.99 16.80 -24.84
CA LEU A 957 -19.59 16.13 -23.67
C LEU A 957 -19.31 14.64 -23.78
N GLN A 958 -18.77 14.07 -22.73
CA GLN A 958 -18.61 12.63 -22.57
C GLN A 958 -19.51 12.15 -21.43
N LEU A 959 -20.32 11.14 -21.70
CA LEU A 959 -21.14 10.45 -20.71
C LEU A 959 -20.66 9.02 -20.61
N ARG A 960 -20.45 8.53 -19.38
CA ARG A 960 -19.99 7.16 -19.14
C ARG A 960 -20.91 6.45 -18.16
N ALA A 961 -21.16 5.17 -18.39
CA ALA A 961 -21.72 4.26 -17.42
C ALA A 961 -20.71 3.16 -17.18
N GLU A 962 -20.16 3.14 -15.97
CA GLU A 962 -19.12 2.23 -15.56
C GLU A 962 -19.73 1.16 -14.65
N PHE A 963 -19.55 -0.09 -15.02
CA PHE A 963 -20.05 -1.26 -14.33
C PHE A 963 -18.87 -1.99 -13.71
N PHE A 964 -18.76 -1.98 -12.43
CA PHE A 964 -17.79 -2.77 -11.69
C PHE A 964 -18.40 -4.12 -11.35
N ASN A 965 -17.66 -5.21 -11.62
CA ASN A 965 -18.16 -6.58 -11.52
C ASN A 965 -19.51 -6.74 -12.25
N ILE A 966 -19.53 -6.45 -13.55
CA ILE A 966 -20.78 -6.40 -14.36
C ILE A 966 -21.62 -7.66 -14.24
N TRP A 967 -21.00 -8.84 -14.09
CA TRP A 967 -21.70 -10.12 -13.97
C TRP A 967 -22.23 -10.37 -12.55
N ASN A 968 -21.93 -9.50 -11.59
CA ASN A 968 -22.25 -9.68 -10.17
C ASN A 968 -21.78 -11.04 -9.64
N HIS A 969 -20.57 -11.45 -10.05
CA HIS A 969 -19.97 -12.68 -9.59
C HIS A 969 -19.63 -12.57 -8.10
N PRO A 970 -20.08 -13.49 -7.23
CA PRO A 970 -19.69 -13.43 -5.82
C PRO A 970 -18.24 -13.82 -5.66
N ASN A 971 -17.40 -12.85 -5.35
CA ASN A 971 -16.03 -13.07 -4.94
C ASN A 971 -15.98 -13.12 -3.41
N PHE A 972 -15.22 -14.05 -2.85
CA PHE A 972 -15.12 -14.26 -1.41
C PHE A 972 -13.75 -13.85 -0.92
N ALA A 973 -13.70 -13.24 0.27
CA ALA A 973 -12.48 -13.00 1.00
C ALA A 973 -11.89 -14.31 1.56
N SER A 974 -10.68 -14.23 2.08
CA SER A 974 -10.07 -15.33 2.79
C SER A 974 -10.96 -15.79 3.96
N PRO A 975 -11.13 -17.10 4.18
CA PRO A 975 -11.83 -17.61 5.36
C PRO A 975 -11.05 -17.25 6.63
N SER A 976 -11.74 -17.28 7.77
CA SER A 976 -11.04 -17.30 9.06
C SER A 976 -10.06 -18.48 9.10
N THR A 977 -8.82 -18.20 9.47
CA THR A 977 -7.75 -19.22 9.50
C THR A 977 -7.41 -19.71 10.90
N THR A 978 -8.17 -19.28 11.91
CA THR A 978 -8.00 -19.77 13.29
C THR A 978 -8.62 -21.17 13.44
N PHE A 979 -7.85 -22.12 13.94
CA PHE A 979 -8.34 -23.46 14.26
C PHE A 979 -9.50 -23.37 15.26
N GLY A 980 -10.56 -24.15 15.02
CA GLY A 980 -11.78 -24.08 15.83
C GLY A 980 -12.83 -23.08 15.35
N SER A 981 -12.46 -22.11 14.48
CA SER A 981 -13.43 -21.15 13.90
C SER A 981 -14.44 -21.80 12.94
N GLY A 982 -14.17 -23.01 12.43
CA GLY A 982 -14.95 -23.66 11.38
C GLY A 982 -14.66 -23.15 9.98
N PHE A 983 -13.67 -22.30 9.81
CA PHE A 983 -13.22 -21.72 8.51
C PHE A 983 -14.35 -21.09 7.67
N PRO A 984 -15.20 -20.23 8.22
CA PRO A 984 -16.23 -19.56 7.46
C PRO A 984 -15.63 -18.58 6.44
N LEU A 985 -16.25 -18.50 5.26
CA LEU A 985 -15.94 -17.47 4.27
C LEU A 985 -16.57 -16.14 4.65
N THR A 986 -15.94 -15.06 4.23
CA THR A 986 -16.46 -13.70 4.34
C THR A 986 -16.67 -13.08 2.95
N SER A 987 -17.39 -11.96 2.86
CA SER A 987 -17.57 -11.24 1.59
C SER A 987 -16.35 -10.40 1.25
N THR A 988 -16.01 -10.34 -0.03
CA THR A 988 -15.04 -9.36 -0.52
C THR A 988 -15.70 -8.02 -0.84
N PRO A 989 -14.98 -6.93 -0.74
CA PRO A 989 -13.70 -6.85 -0.04
C PRO A 989 -13.90 -6.99 1.47
N ASP A 990 -12.95 -7.61 2.12
CA ASP A 990 -12.85 -7.64 3.58
C ASP A 990 -12.38 -6.28 4.12
N SER A 991 -12.44 -5.26 3.28
CA SER A 991 -12.06 -3.90 3.60
C SER A 991 -13.27 -3.12 4.12
N PHE A 992 -12.98 -2.07 4.81
CA PHE A 992 -13.93 -1.10 5.34
C PHE A 992 -14.95 -0.63 4.29
N ASN A 993 -14.51 -0.37 3.05
CA ASN A 993 -15.40 0.01 1.96
C ASN A 993 -15.73 -1.19 1.07
N PRO A 994 -16.96 -1.75 1.16
CA PRO A 994 -17.34 -2.92 0.40
C PRO A 994 -17.43 -2.67 -1.11
N TYR A 995 -17.22 -1.43 -1.57
CA TYR A 995 -17.33 -1.04 -2.97
C TYR A 995 -15.99 -0.69 -3.64
N PHE A 996 -14.91 -0.53 -2.88
CA PHE A 996 -13.61 -0.17 -3.43
C PHE A 996 -12.66 -1.34 -3.73
N GLY A 997 -12.87 -2.50 -3.15
CA GLY A 997 -12.02 -3.66 -3.43
C GLY A 997 -12.37 -4.37 -4.74
N ASN A 998 -11.39 -4.96 -5.40
CA ASN A 998 -11.62 -5.84 -6.53
C ASN A 998 -12.55 -7.00 -6.13
N GLY A 999 -13.57 -7.26 -6.96
CA GLY A 999 -14.52 -8.35 -6.69
C GLY A 999 -15.67 -8.01 -5.76
N SER A 1000 -15.89 -6.73 -5.42
CA SER A 1000 -17.12 -6.27 -4.72
C SER A 1000 -18.40 -6.65 -5.48
N PRO A 1001 -19.58 -6.61 -4.86
CA PRO A 1001 -20.85 -6.71 -5.57
C PRO A 1001 -20.90 -5.73 -6.74
N ARG A 1002 -21.70 -6.05 -7.79
CA ARG A 1002 -21.83 -5.16 -8.93
C ARG A 1002 -22.23 -3.75 -8.47
N ASN A 1003 -21.44 -2.78 -8.91
CA ASN A 1003 -21.69 -1.36 -8.69
C ASN A 1003 -21.73 -0.62 -10.03
N ILE A 1004 -22.52 0.46 -10.12
CA ILE A 1004 -22.65 1.27 -11.32
C ILE A 1004 -22.34 2.72 -10.96
N GLN A 1005 -21.28 3.24 -11.56
CA GLN A 1005 -20.88 4.64 -11.48
C GLN A 1005 -21.31 5.37 -12.77
N LEU A 1006 -21.92 6.53 -12.64
CA LEU A 1006 -22.25 7.40 -13.75
C LEU A 1006 -21.26 8.56 -13.79
N VAL A 1007 -20.76 8.87 -14.99
CA VAL A 1007 -19.77 9.94 -15.17
C VAL A 1007 -20.26 10.91 -16.25
N ALA A 1008 -20.14 12.19 -15.95
CA ALA A 1008 -20.32 13.26 -16.93
C ALA A 1008 -19.04 14.11 -16.97
N GLU A 1009 -18.48 14.27 -18.15
CA GLU A 1009 -17.29 15.08 -18.39
C GLU A 1009 -17.51 16.03 -19.56
N LEU A 1010 -17.25 17.31 -19.34
CA LEU A 1010 -17.33 18.36 -20.34
C LEU A 1010 -15.92 18.88 -20.63
N GLU A 1011 -15.42 18.62 -21.82
CA GLU A 1011 -14.10 19.06 -22.29
C GLU A 1011 -14.20 20.24 -23.25
N PHE A 1012 -13.21 21.12 -23.24
CA PHE A 1012 -13.10 22.30 -24.13
C PHE A 1012 -11.66 22.60 -24.53
#